data_2e9a862a28f380435df37bb78b095851
#
_entry.id   2e9a862a28f380435df37bb78b095851
#
_cell.length_a   1.000
_cell.length_b   1.000
_cell.length_c   1.000
_cell.angle_alpha   90.00
_cell.angle_beta   90.00
_cell.angle_gamma   90.00
#
_symmetry.space_group_name_H-M   'P 1'
#
loop_
_entity.id
_entity.type
_entity.pdbx_description
1 polymer ?
#
loop_
_entity_poly.entity_id
_entity_poly.type
_entity_poly.pdbx_seq_one_letter_code
_entity_poly.pdbx_strand_id
1 'polypeptide(L)'
;MDWLNSHRLSTRDAKSREERRLQTSAKKNSSRLRATAVALLGLTTAMPPGLMAQNTKPTAGDKIYQDLPATPVPAPTIPLFLRSTRTDYGKARTFWNDLPGLYAPVHAPRASFMNSVRLGDLIHDGKIYLSLSDALTMALENNYDIAIARYNLDIADTDVLRARAGAVLLGAPSALVTNTLGGASQTLTATGGGPGGSAASAATGFGGISQSADGAGPLPEANIDPTVTTTIQLERANLPQSNILFSDGKSVLNQNTDQYNFGYNQGFFWGSQLQVTLTNSRVTTDNPFFPYSPLLTSVFKAQLTQHLLQGAGWWVNRRLIQESIYDRRLSDSGFRQQVLYTVNQVENIYWALVSAYQDLQSKERALEQSTQVASDDRKQLAIGTMAPLDVITADSAVATDKQALISSQSNLEYQQLIMKQAIARNLNDPVLTNAQIIPTDRVDLSPLPEESESVDDLVQTAFKRRPELEQATLSLKKDQITLRGARNGLLPIVDAYAFYGSSALGGSQSPDCSLGFGSNAAQCPPGTFPTIHTATALNNLFNSSASDKGVGFNVTIPLGNRVAQAQQSRAQLEYRQAQLRLEQLYTQIRMQVVNQKFALVNDRAAVQAAEAAQVFNQQSLDDERKKLKLGASTTALVLQQARNLAVADDNLISAQAAYARDRAELFQLVATTLEHYGINMQDATVGTVSAQPVVPGLRPAKPSKVPTMPSPGGMQ
;
A
#
# COMPACT_ATOMS: atom_id res chain seq x y z
N MET A 1 -57.11 -9.09 -44.26
CA MET A 1 -57.10 -10.17 -43.24
C MET A 1 -55.96 -11.20 -43.50
N ASP A 2 -55.10 -10.98 -44.45
CA ASP A 2 -54.06 -12.00 -44.86
C ASP A 2 -52.65 -11.75 -44.23
N TRP A 3 -52.48 -10.66 -43.53
CA TRP A 3 -51.17 -10.37 -42.90
C TRP A 3 -50.99 -10.98 -41.50
N LEU A 4 -52.08 -11.41 -40.86
CA LEU A 4 -52.02 -12.02 -39.51
C LEU A 4 -51.86 -13.55 -39.52
N ASN A 5 -52.06 -14.22 -40.69
CA ASN A 5 -51.87 -15.66 -40.79
C ASN A 5 -50.46 -16.09 -41.15
N SER A 6 -49.65 -15.26 -41.80
CA SER A 6 -48.26 -15.58 -42.13
C SER A 6 -47.31 -15.55 -40.92
N HIS A 7 -47.62 -14.73 -39.91
CA HIS A 7 -46.80 -14.66 -38.69
C HIS A 7 -47.05 -15.80 -37.69
N ARG A 8 -48.22 -16.43 -37.70
CA ARG A 8 -48.49 -17.58 -36.82
C ARG A 8 -47.89 -18.91 -37.29
N LEU A 9 -47.60 -19.06 -38.56
CA LEU A 9 -46.92 -20.26 -39.10
C LEU A 9 -45.40 -20.22 -38.90
N SER A 10 -44.78 -19.03 -38.98
CA SER A 10 -43.35 -18.81 -38.76
C SER A 10 -42.91 -19.05 -37.31
N THR A 11 -43.72 -18.67 -36.32
CA THR A 11 -43.40 -18.84 -34.89
C THR A 11 -43.59 -20.28 -34.39
N ARG A 12 -44.46 -21.09 -35.04
CA ARG A 12 -44.64 -22.51 -34.70
C ARG A 12 -43.45 -23.36 -35.19
N ASP A 13 -42.91 -23.08 -36.37
CA ASP A 13 -41.73 -23.78 -36.89
C ASP A 13 -40.44 -23.44 -36.16
N ALA A 14 -40.26 -22.20 -35.71
CA ALA A 14 -39.12 -21.81 -34.87
C ALA A 14 -39.13 -22.53 -33.52
N LYS A 15 -40.30 -22.61 -32.86
CA LYS A 15 -40.44 -23.27 -31.55
C LYS A 15 -40.24 -24.79 -31.64
N SER A 16 -40.68 -25.43 -32.71
CA SER A 16 -40.44 -26.86 -32.93
C SER A 16 -39.00 -27.22 -33.27
N ARG A 17 -38.22 -26.29 -33.85
CA ARG A 17 -36.79 -26.46 -34.10
C ARG A 17 -35.96 -26.26 -32.84
N GLU A 18 -36.37 -25.37 -31.94
CA GLU A 18 -35.72 -25.15 -30.68
C GLU A 18 -35.94 -26.29 -29.68
N GLU A 19 -37.16 -26.84 -29.60
CA GLU A 19 -37.47 -28.05 -28.81
C GLU A 19 -36.71 -29.29 -29.32
N ARG A 20 -36.52 -29.46 -30.59
CA ARG A 20 -35.68 -30.54 -31.14
C ARG A 20 -34.19 -30.35 -30.85
N ARG A 21 -33.70 -29.10 -30.85
CA ARG A 21 -32.30 -28.80 -30.42
C ARG A 21 -32.08 -29.06 -28.94
N LEU A 22 -33.05 -28.76 -28.09
CA LEU A 22 -32.97 -29.03 -26.64
C LEU A 22 -33.05 -30.54 -26.34
N GLN A 23 -33.90 -31.31 -27.04
CA GLN A 23 -33.97 -32.75 -26.87
C GLN A 23 -32.73 -33.49 -27.39
N THR A 24 -32.11 -33.04 -28.48
CA THR A 24 -30.83 -33.61 -28.95
C THR A 24 -29.64 -33.24 -28.08
N SER A 25 -29.64 -32.05 -27.47
CA SER A 25 -28.63 -31.65 -26.48
C SER A 25 -28.76 -32.45 -25.18
N ALA A 26 -29.98 -32.66 -24.68
CA ALA A 26 -30.23 -33.45 -23.47
C ALA A 26 -29.84 -34.92 -23.64
N LYS A 27 -30.08 -35.50 -24.84
CA LYS A 27 -29.73 -36.91 -25.14
C LYS A 27 -28.21 -37.11 -25.30
N LYS A 28 -27.48 -36.10 -25.80
CA LYS A 28 -26.00 -36.12 -25.93
C LYS A 28 -25.29 -35.93 -24.60
N ASN A 29 -25.89 -35.17 -23.65
CA ASN A 29 -25.37 -35.02 -22.30
C ASN A 29 -25.64 -36.22 -21.41
N SER A 30 -26.78 -36.91 -21.58
CA SER A 30 -27.09 -38.12 -20.79
C SER A 30 -26.22 -39.33 -21.18
N SER A 31 -25.74 -39.39 -22.41
CA SER A 31 -24.80 -40.44 -22.83
C SER A 31 -23.36 -40.17 -22.31
N ARG A 32 -22.96 -38.91 -22.18
CA ARG A 32 -21.67 -38.54 -21.59
C ARG A 32 -21.65 -38.75 -20.06
N LEU A 33 -22.74 -38.46 -19.34
CA LEU A 33 -22.90 -38.71 -17.92
C LEU A 33 -22.90 -40.21 -17.55
N ARG A 34 -23.43 -41.08 -18.42
CA ARG A 34 -23.38 -42.54 -18.20
C ARG A 34 -21.98 -43.11 -18.46
N ALA A 35 -21.20 -42.56 -19.40
CA ALA A 35 -19.83 -42.97 -19.67
C ALA A 35 -18.86 -42.54 -18.53
N THR A 36 -19.10 -41.37 -17.93
CA THR A 36 -18.28 -40.90 -16.81
C THR A 36 -18.62 -41.61 -15.48
N ALA A 37 -19.89 -41.98 -15.24
CA ALA A 37 -20.25 -42.72 -14.03
C ALA A 37 -19.73 -44.18 -14.03
N VAL A 38 -19.64 -44.83 -15.17
CA VAL A 38 -19.07 -46.19 -15.32
C VAL A 38 -17.52 -46.15 -15.22
N ALA A 39 -16.88 -45.04 -15.66
CA ALA A 39 -15.43 -44.87 -15.51
C ALA A 39 -14.99 -44.60 -14.05
N LEU A 40 -15.85 -43.98 -13.24
CA LEU A 40 -15.54 -43.73 -11.82
C LEU A 40 -15.69 -44.98 -10.93
N LEU A 41 -16.57 -45.93 -11.25
CA LEU A 41 -16.70 -47.17 -10.48
C LEU A 41 -15.62 -48.22 -10.81
N GLY A 42 -14.91 -48.07 -11.95
CA GLY A 42 -13.83 -48.96 -12.35
C GLY A 42 -12.44 -48.57 -11.83
N LEU A 43 -12.31 -47.41 -11.20
CA LEU A 43 -10.98 -46.85 -10.81
C LEU A 43 -10.58 -47.11 -9.36
N THR A 44 -11.35 -47.89 -8.61
CA THR A 44 -11.06 -48.15 -7.16
C THR A 44 -10.16 -49.34 -6.90
N THR A 45 -9.66 -50.06 -7.94
CA THR A 45 -8.85 -51.27 -7.69
C THR A 45 -7.48 -51.33 -8.34
N ALA A 46 -6.96 -50.24 -8.95
CA ALA A 46 -5.60 -50.27 -9.50
C ALA A 46 -4.94 -48.88 -9.44
N MET A 47 -4.40 -48.50 -8.30
CA MET A 47 -3.35 -47.45 -8.23
C MET A 47 -1.98 -48.07 -8.18
N PRO A 48 -1.12 -47.87 -9.20
CA PRO A 48 0.30 -48.11 -9.03
C PRO A 48 0.93 -46.93 -8.26
N PRO A 49 1.91 -47.19 -7.38
CA PRO A 49 2.62 -46.12 -6.68
C PRO A 49 3.59 -45.45 -7.66
N GLY A 50 3.30 -44.19 -8.02
CA GLY A 50 4.25 -43.44 -8.85
C GLY A 50 3.63 -42.46 -9.85
N LEU A 51 2.69 -41.63 -9.45
CA LEU A 51 2.34 -40.40 -10.21
C LEU A 51 3.10 -39.22 -9.67
N MET A 52 4.41 -39.22 -9.89
CA MET A 52 5.20 -38.00 -9.97
C MET A 52 4.74 -37.19 -11.17
N ALA A 53 4.65 -35.89 -11.01
CA ALA A 53 4.20 -34.93 -12.00
C ALA A 53 4.68 -35.26 -13.41
N GLN A 54 3.79 -35.69 -14.29
CA GLN A 54 4.06 -35.72 -15.72
C GLN A 54 4.15 -34.28 -16.21
N ASN A 55 5.35 -33.89 -16.64
CA ASN A 55 5.56 -32.73 -17.48
C ASN A 55 4.66 -32.87 -18.73
N THR A 56 3.49 -32.28 -18.72
CA THR A 56 2.68 -32.14 -19.93
C THR A 56 3.48 -31.28 -20.89
N LYS A 57 3.87 -31.88 -22.04
CA LYS A 57 4.47 -31.10 -23.13
C LYS A 57 3.59 -29.90 -23.44
N PRO A 58 4.19 -28.70 -23.54
CA PRO A 58 3.44 -27.50 -23.84
C PRO A 58 2.68 -27.64 -25.16
N THR A 59 1.41 -27.29 -25.15
CA THR A 59 0.55 -27.24 -26.34
C THR A 59 1.07 -26.17 -27.30
N ALA A 60 0.85 -26.28 -28.58
CA ALA A 60 1.38 -25.36 -29.62
C ALA A 60 1.13 -23.85 -29.32
N GLY A 61 0.09 -23.51 -28.54
CA GLY A 61 -0.16 -22.15 -28.05
C GLY A 61 0.84 -21.65 -26.99
N ASP A 62 1.48 -22.55 -26.22
CA ASP A 62 2.46 -22.16 -25.18
C ASP A 62 3.85 -21.86 -25.77
N LYS A 63 4.14 -22.33 -26.98
CA LYS A 63 5.41 -22.07 -27.67
C LYS A 63 5.55 -20.65 -28.18
N ILE A 64 4.44 -19.99 -28.51
CA ILE A 64 4.45 -18.59 -28.99
C ILE A 64 4.90 -17.63 -27.87
N TYR A 65 4.77 -18.03 -26.61
CA TYR A 65 5.17 -17.19 -25.46
C TYR A 65 6.57 -17.52 -24.90
N GLN A 66 7.20 -18.61 -25.36
CA GLN A 66 8.59 -18.95 -24.98
C GLN A 66 9.64 -18.20 -25.80
N ASP A 67 9.27 -17.67 -26.98
CA ASP A 67 10.17 -16.91 -27.84
C ASP A 67 10.09 -15.38 -27.64
N LEU A 68 9.26 -14.89 -26.72
CA LEU A 68 9.35 -13.50 -26.30
C LEU A 68 10.64 -13.31 -25.51
N PRO A 69 11.45 -12.27 -25.85
CA PRO A 69 12.65 -11.99 -25.07
C PRO A 69 12.27 -11.89 -23.60
N ALA A 70 12.94 -12.67 -22.76
CA ALA A 70 12.72 -12.66 -21.33
C ALA A 70 12.82 -11.21 -20.87
N THR A 71 11.70 -10.65 -20.35
CA THR A 71 11.70 -9.33 -19.73
C THR A 71 12.90 -9.25 -18.80
N PRO A 72 13.75 -8.23 -18.90
CA PRO A 72 14.90 -8.11 -18.02
C PRO A 72 14.40 -8.17 -16.58
N VAL A 73 14.68 -9.29 -15.93
CA VAL A 73 14.36 -9.46 -14.51
C VAL A 73 15.23 -8.45 -13.78
N PRO A 74 14.66 -7.47 -13.06
CA PRO A 74 15.45 -6.58 -12.24
C PRO A 74 16.38 -7.42 -11.38
N ALA A 75 17.68 -7.08 -11.33
CA ALA A 75 18.61 -7.77 -10.47
C ALA A 75 18.01 -7.87 -9.07
N PRO A 76 18.09 -9.04 -8.38
CA PRO A 76 17.51 -9.18 -7.07
C PRO A 76 18.18 -8.17 -6.15
N THR A 77 17.53 -7.04 -5.96
CA THR A 77 17.92 -6.11 -4.91
C THR A 77 17.79 -6.85 -3.61
N ILE A 78 18.84 -6.86 -2.82
CA ILE A 78 18.84 -7.42 -1.46
C ILE A 78 17.58 -6.86 -0.79
N PRO A 79 16.70 -7.70 -0.24
CA PRO A 79 15.47 -7.24 0.35
C PRO A 79 15.80 -6.31 1.52
N LEU A 80 15.75 -5.04 1.27
CA LEU A 80 15.93 -4.02 2.27
C LEU A 80 14.60 -3.96 3.04
N PHE A 81 14.53 -4.59 4.20
CA PHE A 81 13.40 -4.41 5.10
C PHE A 81 13.57 -3.09 5.83
N LEU A 82 12.98 -2.04 5.26
CA LEU A 82 12.96 -0.72 5.85
C LEU A 82 11.99 -0.71 7.04
N ARG A 83 12.37 -0.12 8.17
CA ARG A 83 11.52 0.03 9.35
C ARG A 83 11.62 1.44 9.90
N SER A 84 10.48 2.06 10.13
CA SER A 84 10.40 3.39 10.71
C SER A 84 10.59 3.37 12.23
N THR A 85 10.27 2.25 12.88
CA THR A 85 10.36 2.10 14.34
C THR A 85 11.31 0.96 14.72
N ARG A 86 11.80 0.97 15.98
CA ARG A 86 12.59 -0.14 16.53
C ARG A 86 11.73 -1.38 16.81
N THR A 87 10.41 -1.23 16.87
CA THR A 87 9.46 -2.30 17.16
C THR A 87 9.23 -3.11 15.89
N ASP A 88 9.38 -4.42 15.96
CA ASP A 88 9.07 -5.33 14.86
C ASP A 88 7.63 -5.81 15.01
N TYR A 89 6.71 -5.17 14.29
CA TYR A 89 5.28 -5.52 14.30
C TYR A 89 4.98 -6.85 13.59
N GLY A 90 5.92 -7.41 12.84
CA GLY A 90 5.80 -8.72 12.19
C GLY A 90 6.13 -9.91 13.09
N LYS A 91 6.50 -9.66 14.36
CA LYS A 91 6.80 -10.71 15.35
C LYS A 91 5.67 -10.90 16.35
N ALA A 92 5.21 -12.14 16.49
CA ALA A 92 4.28 -12.52 17.55
C ALA A 92 4.97 -12.46 18.93
N ARG A 93 4.21 -12.07 19.95
CA ARG A 93 4.62 -12.22 21.35
C ARG A 93 4.56 -13.70 21.74
N THR A 94 5.50 -14.14 22.57
CA THR A 94 5.60 -15.55 22.96
C THR A 94 4.62 -15.85 24.09
N PHE A 95 3.73 -16.84 23.92
CA PHE A 95 2.74 -17.27 24.90
C PHE A 95 3.34 -17.57 26.29
N TRP A 96 4.48 -18.27 26.31
CA TRP A 96 5.07 -18.73 27.56
C TRP A 96 5.78 -17.65 28.38
N ASN A 97 6.23 -16.57 27.73
CA ASN A 97 7.01 -15.53 28.42
C ASN A 97 6.18 -14.32 28.83
N ASP A 98 5.03 -14.10 28.23
CA ASP A 98 4.24 -12.88 28.46
C ASP A 98 2.76 -13.14 28.22
N LEU A 99 2.15 -13.97 29.06
CA LEU A 99 0.72 -14.31 28.96
C LEU A 99 -0.19 -13.07 29.09
N PRO A 100 0.03 -12.14 30.03
CA PRO A 100 -0.73 -10.89 30.07
C PRO A 100 -0.48 -10.00 28.87
N GLY A 101 0.73 -10.01 28.31
CA GLY A 101 1.13 -9.20 27.16
C GLY A 101 0.43 -9.61 25.86
N LEU A 102 -0.09 -10.84 25.75
CA LEU A 102 -0.89 -11.25 24.58
C LEU A 102 -2.17 -10.43 24.43
N TYR A 103 -2.76 -10.00 25.54
CA TYR A 103 -3.99 -9.22 25.58
C TYR A 103 -3.73 -7.72 25.80
N ALA A 104 -2.49 -7.32 26.03
CA ALA A 104 -2.14 -5.93 26.18
C ALA A 104 -2.02 -5.23 24.83
N PRO A 105 -2.56 -4.00 24.67
CA PRO A 105 -2.45 -3.26 23.44
C PRO A 105 -0.97 -2.97 23.11
N VAL A 106 -0.62 -3.03 21.84
CA VAL A 106 0.69 -2.57 21.34
C VAL A 106 0.58 -1.07 21.11
N HIS A 107 1.42 -0.30 21.77
CA HIS A 107 1.42 1.15 21.63
C HIS A 107 2.34 1.55 20.48
N ALA A 108 1.76 2.15 19.46
CA ALA A 108 2.52 2.83 18.41
C ALA A 108 3.11 4.14 18.97
N PRO A 109 4.32 4.54 18.54
CA PRO A 109 4.88 5.82 18.93
C PRO A 109 3.96 6.97 18.50
N ARG A 110 3.84 7.99 19.34
CA ARG A 110 3.03 9.16 19.00
C ARG A 110 3.63 9.89 17.82
N ALA A 111 2.78 10.37 16.91
CA ALA A 111 3.21 11.22 15.82
C ALA A 111 3.82 12.52 16.36
N SER A 112 4.99 12.88 15.85
CA SER A 112 5.61 14.18 16.19
C SER A 112 5.10 15.24 15.23
N PHE A 113 4.55 16.33 15.76
CA PHE A 113 4.13 17.50 15.02
C PHE A 113 5.11 18.67 15.15
N MET A 114 6.22 18.47 15.82
CA MET A 114 7.25 19.48 16.02
C MET A 114 8.23 19.49 14.85
N ASN A 115 8.73 20.68 14.53
CA ASN A 115 9.83 20.86 13.58
C ASN A 115 11.12 20.23 14.12
N SER A 116 12.02 19.81 13.22
CA SER A 116 13.35 19.36 13.62
C SER A 116 14.15 20.53 14.21
N VAL A 117 15.07 20.23 15.12
CA VAL A 117 15.93 21.23 15.75
C VAL A 117 16.78 21.97 14.72
N ARG A 118 17.22 21.30 13.68
CA ARG A 118 18.03 21.89 12.60
C ARG A 118 17.34 23.06 11.88
N LEU A 119 16.01 23.06 11.82
CA LEU A 119 15.27 24.18 11.22
C LEU A 119 15.48 25.47 12.00
N GLY A 120 15.60 25.38 13.33
CA GLY A 120 15.95 26.50 14.19
C GLY A 120 17.37 27.03 13.94
N ASP A 121 18.32 26.13 13.67
CA ASP A 121 19.73 26.48 13.40
C ASP A 121 19.92 27.23 12.06
N LEU A 122 18.98 27.11 11.11
CA LEU A 122 19.00 27.83 9.83
C LEU A 122 18.46 29.26 9.93
N ILE A 123 17.82 29.63 11.03
CA ILE A 123 17.22 30.96 11.20
C ILE A 123 18.24 31.90 11.86
N HIS A 124 18.72 32.87 11.06
CA HIS A 124 19.62 33.91 11.54
C HIS A 124 19.00 35.30 11.26
N ASP A 125 18.90 36.14 12.27
CA ASP A 125 18.36 37.51 12.16
C ASP A 125 16.99 37.60 11.48
N GLY A 126 16.10 36.63 11.72
CA GLY A 126 14.76 36.57 11.12
C GLY A 126 14.74 36.18 9.65
N LYS A 127 15.86 35.68 9.11
CA LYS A 127 16.01 35.19 7.73
C LYS A 127 16.51 33.75 7.75
N ILE A 128 16.04 32.98 6.77
CA ILE A 128 16.48 31.60 6.54
C ILE A 128 17.36 31.60 5.29
N TYR A 129 18.65 31.35 5.46
CA TYR A 129 19.56 31.14 4.34
C TYR A 129 19.51 29.67 3.95
N LEU A 130 18.77 29.38 2.87
CA LEU A 130 18.43 28.02 2.49
C LEU A 130 19.25 27.61 1.26
N SER A 131 20.06 26.54 1.41
CA SER A 131 20.65 25.82 0.28
C SER A 131 19.75 24.67 -0.16
N LEU A 132 19.92 24.18 -1.39
CA LEU A 132 19.20 22.98 -1.86
C LEU A 132 19.48 21.77 -0.96
N SER A 133 20.72 21.61 -0.52
CA SER A 133 21.13 20.56 0.41
C SER A 133 20.36 20.64 1.74
N ASP A 134 20.21 21.85 2.31
CA ASP A 134 19.44 22.08 3.54
C ASP A 134 17.94 21.84 3.30
N ALA A 135 17.42 22.30 2.16
CA ALA A 135 16.02 22.08 1.79
C ALA A 135 15.69 20.59 1.70
N LEU A 136 16.54 19.79 1.06
CA LEU A 136 16.39 18.34 0.95
C LEU A 136 16.51 17.66 2.33
N THR A 137 17.45 18.10 3.16
CA THR A 137 17.60 17.58 4.53
C THR A 137 16.34 17.84 5.35
N MET A 138 15.84 19.08 5.34
CA MET A 138 14.63 19.45 6.07
C MET A 138 13.39 18.71 5.55
N ALA A 139 13.28 18.52 4.24
CA ALA A 139 12.20 17.75 3.66
C ALA A 139 12.23 16.29 4.11
N LEU A 140 13.37 15.64 4.11
CA LEU A 140 13.51 14.26 4.60
C LEU A 140 13.13 14.13 6.09
N GLU A 141 13.40 15.14 6.92
CA GLU A 141 13.07 15.11 8.35
C GLU A 141 11.63 15.52 8.63
N ASN A 142 11.11 16.57 7.99
CA ASN A 142 9.88 17.24 8.39
C ASN A 142 8.71 17.02 7.44
N ASN A 143 8.92 16.67 6.17
CA ASN A 143 7.83 16.57 5.19
C ASN A 143 6.78 15.54 5.60
N TYR A 144 5.50 15.93 5.54
CA TYR A 144 4.37 15.09 5.93
C TYR A 144 4.16 13.92 4.98
N ASP A 145 4.42 14.06 3.69
CA ASP A 145 4.20 12.98 2.71
C ASP A 145 5.13 11.80 2.98
N ILE A 146 6.40 12.09 3.28
CA ILE A 146 7.37 11.06 3.72
C ILE A 146 6.99 10.51 5.09
N ALA A 147 6.57 11.36 6.03
CA ALA A 147 6.19 10.93 7.37
C ALA A 147 4.99 9.98 7.37
N ILE A 148 3.97 10.24 6.55
CA ILE A 148 2.81 9.36 6.36
C ILE A 148 3.24 8.04 5.70
N ALA A 149 4.06 8.10 4.66
CA ALA A 149 4.55 6.92 3.95
C ALA A 149 5.38 5.97 4.84
N ARG A 150 6.07 6.48 5.86
CA ARG A 150 6.79 5.67 6.86
C ARG A 150 5.88 4.69 7.60
N TYR A 151 4.65 5.12 7.97
CA TYR A 151 3.71 4.25 8.66
C TYR A 151 3.26 3.06 7.81
N ASN A 152 3.27 3.20 6.47
CA ASN A 152 2.90 2.08 5.58
C ASN A 152 3.85 0.89 5.71
N LEU A 153 5.12 1.13 6.05
CA LEU A 153 6.11 0.08 6.31
C LEU A 153 5.72 -0.78 7.52
N ASP A 154 5.37 -0.11 8.62
CA ASP A 154 4.98 -0.79 9.87
C ASP A 154 3.61 -1.46 9.74
N ILE A 155 2.66 -0.86 8.99
CA ILE A 155 1.36 -1.47 8.66
C ILE A 155 1.57 -2.76 7.87
N ALA A 156 2.47 -2.78 6.90
CA ALA A 156 2.76 -3.99 6.13
C ALA A 156 3.42 -5.10 6.99
N ASP A 157 4.20 -4.73 8.01
CA ASP A 157 4.71 -5.72 8.98
C ASP A 157 3.58 -6.36 9.79
N THR A 158 2.50 -5.61 10.13
CA THR A 158 1.34 -6.20 10.84
C THR A 158 0.60 -7.22 9.98
N ASP A 159 0.53 -7.01 8.65
CA ASP A 159 -0.07 -7.98 7.74
C ASP A 159 0.72 -9.29 7.65
N VAL A 160 2.07 -9.23 7.76
CA VAL A 160 2.90 -10.43 7.86
C VAL A 160 2.59 -11.22 9.12
N LEU A 161 2.39 -10.55 10.25
CA LEU A 161 1.97 -11.19 11.51
C LEU A 161 0.60 -11.84 11.37
N ARG A 162 -0.36 -11.10 10.78
CA ARG A 162 -1.72 -11.56 10.52
C ARG A 162 -1.77 -12.80 9.62
N ALA A 163 -0.97 -12.79 8.55
CA ALA A 163 -0.84 -13.95 7.64
C ALA A 163 -0.27 -15.20 8.33
N ARG A 164 0.66 -15.01 9.27
CA ARG A 164 1.22 -16.11 10.08
C ARG A 164 0.20 -16.73 11.02
N ALA A 165 -0.78 -15.95 11.47
CA ALA A 165 -1.92 -16.44 12.27
C ALA A 165 -3.00 -17.13 11.40
N GLY A 166 -2.85 -17.19 10.08
CA GLY A 166 -3.84 -17.76 9.16
C GLY A 166 -4.96 -16.80 8.76
N ALA A 167 -4.91 -15.53 9.18
CA ALA A 167 -5.95 -14.56 8.87
C ALA A 167 -5.73 -13.90 7.51
N VAL A 168 -6.81 -13.42 6.89
CA VAL A 168 -6.79 -12.71 5.60
C VAL A 168 -6.06 -11.38 5.74
N LEU A 169 -5.30 -10.99 4.70
CA LEU A 169 -4.56 -9.74 4.65
C LEU A 169 -5.50 -8.53 4.56
N LEU A 170 -5.15 -7.43 5.21
CA LEU A 170 -5.88 -6.16 5.10
C LEU A 170 -5.30 -5.27 3.99
N GLY A 171 -4.02 -5.45 3.68
CA GLY A 171 -3.28 -4.67 2.71
C GLY A 171 -2.73 -3.37 3.28
N ALA A 172 -1.47 -3.06 2.98
CA ALA A 172 -0.88 -1.78 3.29
C ALA A 172 -1.11 -0.78 2.15
N PRO A 173 -1.37 0.51 2.43
CA PRO A 173 -1.46 1.53 1.40
C PRO A 173 -0.11 1.65 0.66
N SER A 174 -0.12 1.53 -0.67
CA SER A 174 1.07 1.67 -1.52
C SER A 174 1.00 2.89 -2.45
N ALA A 175 -0.09 3.66 -2.39
CA ALA A 175 -0.27 4.86 -3.20
C ALA A 175 0.65 5.99 -2.73
N LEU A 176 1.13 6.80 -3.69
CA LEU A 176 1.88 8.02 -3.39
C LEU A 176 1.03 9.00 -2.59
N VAL A 177 1.63 9.60 -1.57
CA VAL A 177 1.06 10.72 -0.81
C VAL A 177 1.53 12.01 -1.48
N THR A 178 0.60 12.82 -1.97
CA THR A 178 0.89 14.02 -2.78
C THR A 178 0.17 15.24 -2.22
N ASN A 179 0.43 15.59 -0.96
CA ASN A 179 -0.19 16.75 -0.32
C ASN A 179 0.67 18.00 -0.35
N THR A 180 1.96 17.89 -0.66
CA THR A 180 2.87 19.04 -0.77
C THR A 180 2.52 19.84 -2.03
N LEU A 181 2.19 21.13 -1.85
CA LEU A 181 1.86 22.05 -2.94
C LEU A 181 3.12 22.39 -3.75
N GLY A 182 2.97 22.67 -5.05
CA GLY A 182 4.05 23.19 -5.89
C GLY A 182 4.80 22.18 -6.74
N GLY A 183 4.43 20.91 -6.71
CA GLY A 183 4.85 19.96 -7.77
C GLY A 183 4.23 20.33 -9.11
N ALA A 184 4.87 19.95 -10.24
CA ALA A 184 4.34 20.15 -11.59
C ALA A 184 2.84 19.83 -11.57
N SER A 185 2.04 20.75 -12.10
CA SER A 185 0.58 20.70 -12.01
C SER A 185 0.08 19.35 -12.54
N GLN A 186 -0.01 18.38 -11.66
CA GLN A 186 -1.01 17.37 -11.83
C GLN A 186 -2.31 18.15 -11.78
N THR A 187 -2.91 18.33 -12.96
CA THR A 187 -4.29 18.76 -13.04
C THR A 187 -5.00 18.08 -11.89
N LEU A 188 -5.51 18.91 -10.97
CA LEU A 188 -6.48 18.51 -9.97
C LEU A 188 -7.72 17.99 -10.72
N THR A 189 -7.58 16.86 -11.39
CA THR A 189 -8.69 15.97 -11.61
C THR A 189 -8.95 15.38 -10.23
N ALA A 190 -9.54 16.28 -9.45
CA ALA A 190 -10.11 16.01 -8.18
C ALA A 190 -11.06 14.83 -8.31
N THR A 191 -10.56 13.67 -7.95
CA THR A 191 -11.43 12.71 -7.31
C THR A 191 -11.06 12.79 -5.83
N GLY A 192 -11.90 13.51 -5.07
CA GLY A 192 -11.70 13.91 -3.71
C GLY A 192 -11.26 12.76 -2.80
N GLY A 193 -10.00 12.79 -2.43
CA GLY A 193 -9.50 12.15 -1.24
C GLY A 193 -9.33 13.24 -0.19
N GLY A 194 -10.37 13.53 0.59
CA GLY A 194 -10.24 14.28 1.82
C GLY A 194 -9.31 13.53 2.80
N PRO A 195 -8.81 14.18 3.86
CA PRO A 195 -7.97 13.54 4.87
C PRO A 195 -8.75 12.38 5.51
N GLY A 196 -8.32 11.15 5.24
CA GLY A 196 -8.97 9.91 5.70
C GLY A 196 -9.70 9.12 4.62
N GLY A 197 -9.81 9.62 3.39
CA GLY A 197 -10.19 8.78 2.26
C GLY A 197 -9.05 7.81 1.97
N SER A 198 -9.28 6.51 2.11
CA SER A 198 -8.51 5.54 1.36
C SER A 198 -8.45 6.10 -0.06
N ALA A 199 -7.27 6.52 -0.51
CA ALA A 199 -7.05 6.86 -1.90
C ALA A 199 -7.36 5.57 -2.67
N ALA A 200 -8.65 5.39 -2.93
CA ALA A 200 -9.10 4.46 -3.93
C ALA A 200 -8.45 4.96 -5.19
N SER A 201 -7.23 4.45 -5.42
CA SER A 201 -6.59 4.37 -6.72
C SER A 201 -7.09 5.45 -7.70
N ALA A 202 -6.68 6.70 -7.47
CA ALA A 202 -6.51 7.59 -8.57
C ALA A 202 -5.37 6.98 -9.38
N ALA A 203 -5.79 6.17 -10.26
CA ALA A 203 -5.14 5.32 -11.17
C ALA A 203 -4.10 6.03 -12.01
N THR A 204 -2.91 6.04 -11.57
CA THR A 204 -1.72 5.99 -12.40
C THR A 204 -0.72 4.98 -11.81
N GLY A 205 -1.11 4.20 -10.87
CA GLY A 205 -0.36 3.07 -10.36
C GLY A 205 -1.11 1.78 -10.65
N PHE A 206 -0.40 0.72 -10.75
CA PHE A 206 -0.87 -0.66 -10.87
C PHE A 206 -1.86 -1.11 -9.74
N GLY A 207 -2.28 -0.21 -8.86
CA GLY A 207 -3.13 -0.45 -7.71
C GLY A 207 -4.63 -0.50 -7.95
N GLY A 208 -5.10 -0.55 -9.20
CA GLY A 208 -6.53 -0.59 -9.53
C GLY A 208 -7.19 -1.96 -9.51
N ILE A 209 -6.55 -2.98 -8.96
CA ILE A 209 -7.21 -4.25 -8.68
C ILE A 209 -7.60 -4.21 -7.21
N SER A 210 -8.87 -3.91 -6.94
CA SER A 210 -9.43 -4.25 -5.64
C SER A 210 -9.15 -5.74 -5.44
N GLN A 211 -8.19 -6.07 -4.59
CA GLN A 211 -8.12 -7.42 -4.09
C GLN A 211 -9.46 -7.67 -3.39
N SER A 212 -10.30 -8.48 -4.02
CA SER A 212 -11.34 -9.10 -3.26
C SER A 212 -10.63 -9.79 -2.09
N ALA A 213 -10.98 -9.43 -0.88
CA ALA A 213 -10.39 -9.97 0.34
C ALA A 213 -10.43 -11.51 0.42
N ASP A 214 -11.25 -12.11 -0.43
CA ASP A 214 -11.30 -13.54 -0.70
C ASP A 214 -10.41 -13.88 -1.90
N GLY A 215 -9.11 -14.04 -1.67
CA GLY A 215 -8.19 -14.53 -2.70
C GLY A 215 -8.76 -15.77 -3.39
N ALA A 216 -8.66 -15.83 -4.72
CA ALA A 216 -9.19 -16.95 -5.51
C ALA A 216 -8.57 -18.27 -5.04
N GLY A 217 -9.40 -19.20 -4.62
CA GLY A 217 -9.03 -20.54 -4.16
C GLY A 217 -9.37 -20.80 -2.70
N PRO A 218 -9.15 -22.03 -2.20
CA PRO A 218 -9.46 -22.37 -0.82
C PRO A 218 -8.62 -21.49 0.13
N LEU A 219 -9.27 -20.94 1.16
CA LEU A 219 -8.56 -20.24 2.22
C LEU A 219 -7.60 -21.23 2.91
N PRO A 220 -6.46 -20.78 3.41
CA PRO A 220 -5.64 -21.58 4.33
C PRO A 220 -6.47 -21.99 5.54
N GLU A 221 -6.02 -23.06 6.22
CA GLU A 221 -6.67 -23.46 7.48
C GLU A 221 -6.81 -22.25 8.41
N ALA A 222 -8.04 -22.00 8.82
CA ALA A 222 -8.33 -21.03 9.86
C ALA A 222 -7.71 -21.54 11.19
N ASN A 223 -7.38 -20.63 12.08
CA ASN A 223 -6.87 -20.95 13.41
C ASN A 223 -5.49 -21.66 13.41
N ILE A 224 -4.56 -21.16 12.62
CA ILE A 224 -3.14 -21.54 12.77
C ILE A 224 -2.67 -21.24 14.21
N ASP A 225 -3.11 -20.12 14.77
CA ASP A 225 -2.95 -19.85 16.20
C ASP A 225 -3.93 -20.74 16.98
N PRO A 226 -3.45 -21.49 17.98
CA PRO A 226 -4.31 -22.38 18.77
C PRO A 226 -5.36 -21.60 19.54
N THR A 227 -6.59 -22.11 19.53
CA THR A 227 -7.70 -21.55 20.29
C THR A 227 -8.16 -22.53 21.35
N VAL A 228 -8.37 -22.03 22.56
CA VAL A 228 -9.00 -22.76 23.66
C VAL A 228 -10.38 -22.16 23.90
N THR A 229 -11.38 -22.99 23.85
CA THR A 229 -12.76 -22.61 24.14
C THR A 229 -13.22 -23.32 25.41
N THR A 230 -13.90 -22.61 26.29
CA THR A 230 -14.50 -23.17 27.49
C THR A 230 -15.97 -22.73 27.53
N THR A 231 -16.87 -23.70 27.67
CA THR A 231 -18.31 -23.43 27.84
C THR A 231 -18.76 -23.99 29.16
N ILE A 232 -19.30 -23.13 30.01
CA ILE A 232 -19.91 -23.49 31.26
C ILE A 232 -21.39 -23.13 31.15
N GLN A 233 -22.27 -24.13 31.29
CA GLN A 233 -23.72 -23.96 31.20
C GLN A 233 -24.36 -24.60 32.41
N LEU A 234 -25.21 -23.87 33.06
CA LEU A 234 -26.05 -24.35 34.19
C LEU A 234 -27.52 -24.20 33.75
N GLU A 235 -28.14 -25.31 33.50
CA GLU A 235 -29.53 -25.37 33.04
C GLU A 235 -30.44 -25.99 34.11
N ARG A 236 -31.60 -25.41 34.27
CA ARG A 236 -32.67 -25.89 35.14
C ARG A 236 -33.94 -25.96 34.31
N ALA A 237 -34.36 -27.18 33.98
CA ALA A 237 -35.48 -27.40 33.09
C ALA A 237 -36.61 -28.18 33.81
N ASN A 238 -37.83 -27.74 33.65
CA ASN A 238 -39.03 -28.45 33.99
C ASN A 238 -39.60 -29.01 32.69
N LEU A 239 -39.50 -30.33 32.51
CA LEU A 239 -39.86 -31.03 31.28
C LEU A 239 -41.26 -31.61 31.39
N PRO A 240 -42.29 -31.05 30.76
CA PRO A 240 -43.62 -31.61 30.72
C PRO A 240 -43.60 -32.96 29.99
N GLN A 241 -44.22 -33.97 30.57
CA GLN A 241 -44.28 -35.33 30.06
C GLN A 241 -45.59 -35.56 29.31
N SER A 242 -45.53 -35.93 28.05
CA SER A 242 -46.69 -36.32 27.25
C SER A 242 -47.20 -37.73 27.59
N ASN A 243 -46.32 -38.56 28.17
CA ASN A 243 -46.65 -39.93 28.61
C ASN A 243 -46.11 -40.12 30.05
N ILE A 244 -47.04 -40.16 30.98
CA ILE A 244 -46.75 -40.30 32.44
C ILE A 244 -46.29 -41.71 32.82
N LEU A 245 -46.45 -42.70 31.95
CA LEU A 245 -46.03 -44.08 32.23
C LEU A 245 -44.49 -44.19 32.39
N PHE A 246 -43.71 -43.35 31.60
CA PHE A 246 -42.25 -43.31 31.69
C PHE A 246 -41.71 -42.31 32.72
N SER A 247 -42.56 -41.76 33.54
CA SER A 247 -42.19 -40.81 34.60
C SER A 247 -42.86 -41.20 35.98
N ASP A 248 -43.31 -42.41 36.07
CA ASP A 248 -44.01 -42.92 37.27
C ASP A 248 -45.14 -42.00 37.71
N GLY A 249 -45.99 -41.60 36.77
CA GLY A 249 -47.15 -40.78 37.05
C GLY A 249 -46.88 -39.28 37.17
N LYS A 250 -45.63 -38.82 37.08
CA LYS A 250 -45.28 -37.40 37.12
C LYS A 250 -45.56 -36.71 35.74
N SER A 251 -46.34 -35.64 35.77
CA SER A 251 -46.68 -34.86 34.61
C SER A 251 -45.56 -33.89 34.19
N VAL A 252 -44.64 -33.57 35.11
CA VAL A 252 -43.47 -32.70 34.90
C VAL A 252 -42.29 -33.33 35.60
N LEU A 253 -41.17 -33.44 34.88
CA LEU A 253 -39.88 -33.87 35.44
C LEU A 253 -38.97 -32.65 35.61
N ASN A 254 -38.32 -32.56 36.75
CA ASN A 254 -37.29 -31.56 37.00
C ASN A 254 -35.95 -32.15 36.58
N GLN A 255 -35.29 -31.46 35.67
CA GLN A 255 -33.96 -31.82 35.20
C GLN A 255 -33.01 -30.63 35.33
N ASN A 256 -31.92 -30.85 36.05
CA ASN A 256 -30.84 -29.88 36.14
C ASN A 256 -29.63 -30.42 35.36
N THR A 257 -29.13 -29.66 34.40
CA THR A 257 -27.98 -30.03 33.57
C THR A 257 -26.88 -29.02 33.78
N ASP A 258 -25.76 -29.45 34.32
CA ASP A 258 -24.56 -28.65 34.46
C ASP A 258 -23.52 -29.18 33.45
N GLN A 259 -23.07 -28.31 32.51
CA GLN A 259 -22.11 -28.68 31.49
C GLN A 259 -20.81 -27.89 31.66
N TYR A 260 -19.69 -28.57 31.49
CA TYR A 260 -18.34 -28.01 31.55
C TYR A 260 -17.54 -28.56 30.37
N ASN A 261 -17.52 -27.80 29.25
CA ASN A 261 -16.92 -28.25 27.99
C ASN A 261 -15.64 -27.47 27.73
N PHE A 262 -14.61 -28.17 27.33
CA PHE A 262 -13.32 -27.63 26.92
C PHE A 262 -13.03 -28.06 25.50
N GLY A 263 -12.63 -27.10 24.67
CA GLY A 263 -12.23 -27.34 23.29
C GLY A 263 -10.86 -26.75 23.02
N TYR A 264 -10.02 -27.45 22.26
CA TYR A 264 -8.78 -26.97 21.69
C TYR A 264 -8.84 -27.19 20.20
N ASN A 265 -8.55 -26.14 19.41
CA ASN A 265 -8.56 -26.22 17.97
C ASN A 265 -7.29 -25.55 17.43
N GLN A 266 -6.57 -26.24 16.53
CA GLN A 266 -5.35 -25.76 15.89
C GLN A 266 -5.26 -26.24 14.45
N GLY A 267 -5.05 -25.31 13.53
CA GLY A 267 -4.69 -25.57 12.15
C GLY A 267 -3.16 -25.63 11.96
N PHE A 268 -2.73 -26.32 10.92
CA PHE A 268 -1.32 -26.45 10.58
C PHE A 268 -1.05 -26.07 9.11
N PHE A 269 0.13 -25.52 8.85
CA PHE A 269 0.51 -25.06 7.51
C PHE A 269 0.57 -26.15 6.42
N TRP A 270 0.49 -27.42 6.76
CA TRP A 270 0.41 -28.51 5.79
C TRP A 270 -1.04 -28.90 5.42
N GLY A 271 -2.04 -28.20 5.99
CA GLY A 271 -3.47 -28.46 5.73
C GLY A 271 -4.05 -29.53 6.62
N SER A 272 -3.58 -29.66 7.85
CA SER A 272 -4.20 -30.48 8.91
C SER A 272 -4.88 -29.58 9.91
N GLN A 273 -5.93 -30.12 10.55
CA GLN A 273 -6.61 -29.51 11.68
C GLN A 273 -6.67 -30.51 12.83
N LEU A 274 -6.22 -30.11 14.01
CA LEU A 274 -6.35 -30.84 15.24
C LEU A 274 -7.47 -30.21 16.07
N GLN A 275 -8.45 -31.03 16.42
CA GLN A 275 -9.53 -30.67 17.33
C GLN A 275 -9.52 -31.61 18.51
N VAL A 276 -9.44 -31.07 19.72
CA VAL A 276 -9.57 -31.83 20.97
C VAL A 276 -10.73 -31.28 21.75
N THR A 277 -11.66 -32.12 22.11
CA THR A 277 -12.83 -31.76 22.90
C THR A 277 -12.94 -32.61 24.14
N LEU A 278 -13.26 -31.98 25.25
CA LEU A 278 -13.61 -32.62 26.51
C LEU A 278 -14.96 -32.08 26.94
N THR A 279 -15.99 -32.90 26.84
CA THR A 279 -17.36 -32.56 27.27
C THR A 279 -17.69 -33.26 28.55
N ASN A 280 -18.09 -32.50 29.54
CA ASN A 280 -18.54 -33.03 30.84
C ASN A 280 -19.95 -32.54 31.09
N SER A 281 -20.84 -33.46 31.42
CA SER A 281 -22.22 -33.15 31.76
C SER A 281 -22.57 -33.83 33.09
N ARG A 282 -23.18 -33.07 33.99
CA ARG A 282 -23.77 -33.55 35.24
C ARG A 282 -25.27 -33.30 35.17
N VAL A 283 -26.04 -34.37 35.09
CA VAL A 283 -27.49 -34.33 35.01
C VAL A 283 -28.07 -34.82 36.31
N THR A 284 -28.89 -34.01 36.96
CA THR A 284 -29.71 -34.41 38.12
C THR A 284 -31.16 -34.40 37.69
N THR A 285 -31.85 -35.52 37.88
CA THR A 285 -33.25 -35.65 37.50
C THR A 285 -34.03 -36.37 38.60
N ASP A 286 -35.30 -36.07 38.72
CA ASP A 286 -36.26 -36.75 39.56
C ASP A 286 -37.05 -37.86 38.80
N ASN A 287 -36.58 -38.25 37.65
CA ASN A 287 -37.12 -39.38 36.89
C ASN A 287 -36.66 -40.70 37.54
N PRO A 288 -37.61 -41.52 38.01
CA PRO A 288 -37.29 -42.75 38.77
C PRO A 288 -36.63 -43.85 37.89
N PHE A 289 -36.78 -43.80 36.59
CA PHE A 289 -36.14 -44.77 35.66
C PHE A 289 -34.71 -44.49 35.35
N PHE A 290 -34.14 -43.35 35.85
CA PHE A 290 -32.74 -43.10 35.76
C PHE A 290 -31.99 -43.65 36.97
N PRO A 291 -31.08 -44.61 36.79
CA PRO A 291 -30.41 -45.28 37.91
C PRO A 291 -29.43 -44.34 38.65
N TYR A 292 -28.92 -43.32 37.96
CA TYR A 292 -28.01 -42.33 38.53
C TYR A 292 -28.63 -40.92 38.56
N SER A 293 -28.61 -40.29 39.72
CA SER A 293 -28.93 -38.87 39.91
C SER A 293 -28.11 -38.33 41.09
N PRO A 294 -27.02 -37.56 40.83
CA PRO A 294 -26.55 -37.07 39.53
C PRO A 294 -25.95 -38.17 38.64
N LEU A 295 -26.22 -38.05 37.32
CA LEU A 295 -25.53 -38.77 36.28
C LEU A 295 -24.35 -37.91 35.79
N LEU A 296 -23.14 -38.43 35.81
CA LEU A 296 -21.95 -37.79 35.33
C LEU A 296 -21.53 -38.44 34.00
N THR A 297 -21.44 -37.67 32.94
CA THR A 297 -20.97 -38.14 31.63
C THR A 297 -19.80 -37.30 31.22
N SER A 298 -18.67 -37.94 30.94
CA SER A 298 -17.46 -37.27 30.41
C SER A 298 -17.06 -37.93 29.12
N VAL A 299 -16.81 -37.11 28.07
CA VAL A 299 -16.37 -37.58 26.76
C VAL A 299 -15.16 -36.78 26.35
N PHE A 300 -14.08 -37.48 26.09
CA PHE A 300 -12.87 -36.94 25.45
C PHE A 300 -12.83 -37.38 24.00
N LYS A 301 -12.52 -36.45 23.07
CA LYS A 301 -12.31 -36.75 21.67
C LYS A 301 -11.21 -35.89 21.12
N ALA A 302 -10.17 -36.52 20.59
CA ALA A 302 -9.12 -35.88 19.79
C ALA A 302 -9.28 -36.34 18.34
N GLN A 303 -9.44 -35.40 17.43
CA GLN A 303 -9.59 -35.65 16.00
C GLN A 303 -8.56 -34.87 15.21
N LEU A 304 -7.84 -35.55 14.34
CA LEU A 304 -6.94 -34.97 13.35
C LEU A 304 -7.57 -35.15 11.98
N THR A 305 -7.79 -34.04 11.29
CA THR A 305 -8.30 -34.00 9.90
C THR A 305 -7.18 -33.52 8.99
N GLN A 306 -6.96 -34.19 7.86
CA GLN A 306 -5.95 -33.86 6.88
C GLN A 306 -6.57 -33.70 5.51
N HIS A 307 -6.42 -32.53 4.89
CA HIS A 307 -6.78 -32.32 3.51
C HIS A 307 -5.82 -33.08 2.57
N LEU A 308 -6.37 -33.85 1.63
CA LEU A 308 -5.58 -34.66 0.70
C LEU A 308 -5.50 -34.07 -0.72
N LEU A 309 -6.53 -33.36 -1.17
CA LEU A 309 -6.59 -32.71 -2.49
C LEU A 309 -6.74 -31.20 -2.38
N GLN A 310 -7.98 -30.70 -2.32
CA GLN A 310 -8.21 -29.27 -2.15
C GLN A 310 -7.72 -28.83 -0.75
N GLY A 311 -6.93 -27.75 -0.67
CA GLY A 311 -6.38 -27.28 0.60
C GLY A 311 -5.15 -28.05 1.09
N ALA A 312 -4.71 -29.11 0.39
CA ALA A 312 -3.55 -29.90 0.79
C ALA A 312 -2.21 -29.20 0.48
N GLY A 313 -1.25 -29.34 1.38
CA GLY A 313 0.15 -29.02 1.17
C GLY A 313 0.59 -27.64 1.65
N TRP A 314 1.90 -27.51 1.85
CA TRP A 314 2.54 -26.32 2.40
C TRP A 314 2.33 -25.05 1.57
N TRP A 315 2.36 -25.16 0.25
CA TRP A 315 2.30 -24.00 -0.62
C TRP A 315 0.92 -23.35 -0.64
N VAL A 316 -0.17 -24.13 -0.53
CA VAL A 316 -1.54 -23.62 -0.47
C VAL A 316 -1.77 -22.87 0.83
N ASN A 317 -1.41 -23.50 1.96
CA ASN A 317 -1.67 -22.97 3.28
C ASN A 317 -0.71 -21.85 3.70
N ARG A 318 0.45 -21.71 3.06
CA ARG A 318 1.39 -20.60 3.28
C ARG A 318 1.32 -19.50 2.24
N ARG A 319 0.36 -19.57 1.31
CA ARG A 319 0.23 -18.58 0.23
C ARG A 319 0.04 -17.17 0.77
N LEU A 320 -0.82 -16.96 1.78
CA LEU A 320 -1.04 -15.65 2.40
C LEU A 320 0.24 -15.09 3.04
N ILE A 321 1.08 -15.96 3.62
CA ILE A 321 2.40 -15.55 4.14
C ILE A 321 3.31 -15.12 3.00
N GLN A 322 3.31 -15.82 1.87
CA GLN A 322 4.10 -15.40 0.70
C GLN A 322 3.59 -14.10 0.10
N GLU A 323 2.27 -13.95 -0.02
CA GLU A 323 1.64 -12.73 -0.48
C GLU A 323 1.97 -11.55 0.45
N SER A 324 1.88 -11.72 1.78
CA SER A 324 2.24 -10.67 2.74
C SER A 324 3.73 -10.27 2.70
N ILE A 325 4.64 -11.22 2.42
CA ILE A 325 6.05 -10.92 2.22
C ILE A 325 6.26 -10.09 0.94
N TYR A 326 5.52 -10.39 -0.14
CA TYR A 326 5.56 -9.56 -1.34
C TYR A 326 4.93 -8.19 -1.10
N ASP A 327 3.83 -8.08 -0.35
CA ASP A 327 3.23 -6.82 0.05
C ASP A 327 4.18 -5.99 0.90
N ARG A 328 4.92 -6.63 1.79
CA ARG A 328 5.96 -5.94 2.57
C ARG A 328 7.08 -5.37 1.69
N ARG A 329 7.54 -6.11 0.68
CA ARG A 329 8.50 -5.63 -0.32
C ARG A 329 7.92 -4.52 -1.20
N LEU A 330 6.64 -4.65 -1.55
CA LEU A 330 5.91 -3.64 -2.31
C LEU A 330 5.84 -2.33 -1.53
N SER A 331 5.64 -2.39 -0.21
CA SER A 331 5.68 -1.22 0.67
C SER A 331 7.08 -0.59 0.75
N ASP A 332 8.15 -1.39 0.79
CA ASP A 332 9.53 -0.88 0.73
C ASP A 332 9.81 -0.13 -0.58
N SER A 333 9.39 -0.74 -1.70
CA SER A 333 9.52 -0.12 -3.03
C SER A 333 8.65 1.12 -3.18
N GLY A 334 7.42 1.09 -2.62
CA GLY A 334 6.52 2.25 -2.57
C GLY A 334 7.08 3.40 -1.73
N PHE A 335 7.70 3.11 -0.60
CA PHE A 335 8.39 4.12 0.19
C PHE A 335 9.58 4.75 -0.55
N ARG A 336 10.37 3.94 -1.27
CA ARG A 336 11.45 4.44 -2.12
C ARG A 336 10.90 5.36 -3.23
N GLN A 337 9.81 4.99 -3.86
CA GLN A 337 9.12 5.83 -4.84
C GLN A 337 8.66 7.16 -4.23
N GLN A 338 8.09 7.11 -3.01
CA GLN A 338 7.67 8.31 -2.29
C GLN A 338 8.83 9.27 -2.02
N VAL A 339 9.98 8.75 -1.56
CA VAL A 339 11.16 9.58 -1.30
C VAL A 339 11.67 10.21 -2.58
N LEU A 340 11.80 9.43 -3.68
CA LEU A 340 12.21 9.94 -4.99
C LEU A 340 11.29 11.08 -5.47
N TYR A 341 9.97 10.86 -5.38
CA TYR A 341 8.97 11.85 -5.78
C TYR A 341 9.04 13.11 -4.94
N THR A 342 9.10 12.98 -3.60
CA THR A 342 9.11 14.13 -2.70
C THR A 342 10.40 14.94 -2.82
N VAL A 343 11.56 14.28 -2.99
CA VAL A 343 12.85 14.95 -3.21
C VAL A 343 12.80 15.78 -4.48
N ASN A 344 12.32 15.22 -5.60
CA ASN A 344 12.17 15.96 -6.86
C ASN A 344 11.18 17.13 -6.72
N GLN A 345 10.08 16.93 -6.01
CA GLN A 345 9.09 17.97 -5.77
C GLN A 345 9.69 19.14 -4.97
N VAL A 346 10.44 18.85 -3.91
CA VAL A 346 11.13 19.88 -3.10
C VAL A 346 12.18 20.62 -3.92
N GLU A 347 12.90 19.92 -4.76
CA GLU A 347 13.85 20.52 -5.70
C GLU A 347 13.16 21.47 -6.68
N ASN A 348 12.05 21.07 -7.27
CA ASN A 348 11.24 21.92 -8.16
C ASN A 348 10.72 23.17 -7.46
N ILE A 349 10.26 23.04 -6.21
CA ILE A 349 9.83 24.17 -5.36
C ILE A 349 11.02 25.10 -5.09
N TYR A 350 12.20 24.54 -4.80
CA TYR A 350 13.40 25.31 -4.54
C TYR A 350 13.84 26.14 -5.76
N TRP A 351 13.85 25.54 -6.96
CA TRP A 351 14.21 26.27 -8.18
C TRP A 351 13.15 27.31 -8.58
N ALA A 352 11.87 27.06 -8.26
CA ALA A 352 10.83 28.07 -8.41
C ALA A 352 11.03 29.26 -7.45
N LEU A 353 11.46 29.01 -6.21
CA LEU A 353 11.83 30.04 -5.24
C LEU A 353 13.05 30.84 -5.71
N VAL A 354 14.09 30.17 -6.21
CA VAL A 354 15.29 30.83 -6.77
C VAL A 354 14.91 31.77 -7.92
N SER A 355 14.06 31.28 -8.84
CA SER A 355 13.62 32.11 -9.98
C SER A 355 12.79 33.31 -9.53
N ALA A 356 11.86 33.15 -8.57
CA ALA A 356 11.07 34.25 -8.02
C ALA A 356 11.94 35.28 -7.30
N TYR A 357 12.99 34.84 -6.61
CA TYR A 357 13.94 35.72 -5.96
C TYR A 357 14.78 36.53 -6.96
N GLN A 358 15.24 35.89 -8.04
CA GLN A 358 15.96 36.56 -9.12
C GLN A 358 15.07 37.53 -9.90
N ASP A 359 13.80 37.16 -10.14
CA ASP A 359 12.82 38.04 -10.78
C ASP A 359 12.59 39.30 -9.96
N LEU A 360 12.42 39.17 -8.62
CA LEU A 360 12.31 40.33 -7.75
C LEU A 360 13.51 41.28 -7.90
N GLN A 361 14.72 40.73 -7.86
CA GLN A 361 15.91 41.54 -8.04
C GLN A 361 16.00 42.21 -9.42
N SER A 362 15.49 41.58 -10.47
CA SER A 362 15.38 42.15 -11.81
C SER A 362 14.40 43.33 -11.84
N LYS A 363 13.21 43.16 -11.23
CA LYS A 363 12.20 44.24 -11.16
C LYS A 363 12.65 45.41 -10.27
N GLU A 364 13.36 45.15 -9.17
CA GLU A 364 13.97 46.22 -8.35
C GLU A 364 14.96 47.05 -9.16
N ARG A 365 15.86 46.41 -9.92
CA ARG A 365 16.80 47.11 -10.80
C ARG A 365 16.10 47.89 -11.92
N ALA A 366 15.05 47.32 -12.52
CA ALA A 366 14.26 48.00 -13.54
C ALA A 366 13.59 49.26 -12.99
N LEU A 367 12.98 49.18 -11.81
CA LEU A 367 12.36 50.33 -11.17
C LEU A 367 13.38 51.41 -10.77
N GLU A 368 14.55 51.01 -10.25
CA GLU A 368 15.64 51.95 -9.96
C GLU A 368 16.07 52.69 -11.24
N GLN A 369 16.25 51.97 -12.34
CA GLN A 369 16.64 52.57 -13.63
C GLN A 369 15.57 53.51 -14.18
N SER A 370 14.30 53.14 -14.19
CA SER A 370 13.22 53.99 -14.67
C SER A 370 13.01 55.24 -13.79
N THR A 371 13.17 55.07 -12.47
CA THR A 371 13.10 56.19 -11.51
C THR A 371 14.25 57.18 -11.75
N GLN A 372 15.46 56.67 -12.00
CA GLN A 372 16.62 57.53 -12.33
C GLN A 372 16.36 58.30 -13.61
N VAL A 373 15.89 57.64 -14.69
CA VAL A 373 15.53 58.32 -15.94
C VAL A 373 14.48 59.38 -15.74
N ALA A 374 13.35 59.09 -15.06
CA ALA A 374 12.32 60.05 -14.78
C ALA A 374 12.79 61.26 -13.94
N SER A 375 13.69 61.03 -12.98
CA SER A 375 14.34 62.10 -12.22
C SER A 375 15.19 63.01 -13.10
N ASP A 376 15.99 62.43 -13.98
CA ASP A 376 16.84 63.23 -14.89
C ASP A 376 16.03 63.97 -15.95
N ASP A 377 14.94 63.39 -16.49
CA ASP A 377 14.01 64.01 -17.41
C ASP A 377 13.28 65.19 -16.74
N ARG A 378 12.86 65.08 -15.47
CA ARG A 378 12.26 66.22 -14.73
C ARG A 378 13.28 67.38 -14.55
N LYS A 379 14.56 67.08 -14.29
CA LYS A 379 15.60 68.12 -14.22
C LYS A 379 15.75 68.82 -15.57
N GLN A 380 15.74 68.08 -16.67
CA GLN A 380 15.87 68.59 -18.03
C GLN A 380 14.64 69.43 -18.42
N LEU A 381 13.45 69.05 -18.02
CA LEU A 381 12.24 69.86 -18.18
C LEU A 381 12.34 71.19 -17.40
N ALA A 382 12.88 71.16 -16.17
CA ALA A 382 13.03 72.35 -15.34
C ALA A 382 13.97 73.41 -15.95
N ILE A 383 14.99 72.96 -16.70
CA ILE A 383 15.90 73.82 -17.42
C ILE A 383 15.47 74.11 -18.90
N GLY A 384 14.28 73.57 -19.28
CA GLY A 384 13.69 73.88 -20.60
C GLY A 384 14.27 73.09 -21.77
N THR A 385 15.04 72.04 -21.57
CA THR A 385 15.70 71.21 -22.61
C THR A 385 14.91 69.96 -23.02
N MET A 386 13.76 69.69 -22.35
CA MET A 386 12.92 68.51 -22.60
C MET A 386 11.44 68.87 -22.73
N ALA A 387 10.67 68.10 -23.49
CA ALA A 387 9.22 68.28 -23.66
C ALA A 387 8.46 67.69 -22.45
N PRO A 388 7.35 68.30 -22.03
CA PRO A 388 6.51 67.76 -20.94
C PRO A 388 5.99 66.31 -21.19
N LEU A 389 5.77 65.95 -22.46
CA LEU A 389 5.28 64.64 -22.88
C LEU A 389 6.32 63.54 -22.56
N ASP A 390 7.60 63.82 -22.70
CA ASP A 390 8.65 62.86 -22.42
C ASP A 390 8.71 62.53 -20.91
N VAL A 391 8.50 63.52 -20.03
CA VAL A 391 8.41 63.30 -18.59
C VAL A 391 7.17 62.45 -18.23
N ILE A 392 6.02 62.67 -18.86
CA ILE A 392 4.81 61.84 -18.66
C ILE A 392 5.11 60.38 -19.08
N THR A 393 5.83 60.19 -20.15
CA THR A 393 6.22 58.86 -20.64
C THR A 393 7.16 58.15 -19.64
N ALA A 394 8.13 58.87 -19.11
CA ALA A 394 9.03 58.35 -18.08
C ALA A 394 8.27 58.03 -16.77
N ASP A 395 7.37 58.86 -16.31
CA ASP A 395 6.54 58.64 -15.14
C ASP A 395 5.58 57.44 -15.34
N SER A 396 5.04 57.25 -16.53
CA SER A 396 4.26 56.03 -16.86
C SER A 396 5.09 54.76 -16.80
N ALA A 397 6.39 54.82 -17.24
CA ALA A 397 7.30 53.67 -17.12
C ALA A 397 7.57 53.32 -15.63
N VAL A 398 7.84 54.31 -14.78
CA VAL A 398 7.99 54.09 -13.31
C VAL A 398 6.75 53.44 -12.70
N ALA A 399 5.56 53.90 -13.10
CA ALA A 399 4.31 53.31 -12.59
C ALA A 399 4.12 51.86 -13.02
N THR A 400 4.51 51.52 -14.26
CA THR A 400 4.47 50.13 -14.78
C THR A 400 5.48 49.25 -14.07
N ASP A 401 6.71 49.69 -13.86
CA ASP A 401 7.76 48.93 -13.18
C ASP A 401 7.42 48.75 -11.69
N LYS A 402 6.81 49.75 -11.05
CA LYS A 402 6.31 49.61 -9.68
C LYS A 402 5.19 48.57 -9.57
N GLN A 403 4.29 48.50 -10.54
CA GLN A 403 3.26 47.47 -10.58
C GLN A 403 3.90 46.09 -10.76
N ALA A 404 4.88 45.93 -11.66
CA ALA A 404 5.61 44.69 -11.88
C ALA A 404 6.35 44.24 -10.60
N LEU A 405 6.99 45.16 -9.88
CA LEU A 405 7.66 44.87 -8.60
C LEU A 405 6.69 44.35 -7.55
N ILE A 406 5.54 44.96 -7.37
CA ILE A 406 4.51 44.49 -6.41
C ILE A 406 4.03 43.08 -6.77
N SER A 407 3.84 42.79 -8.06
CA SER A 407 3.45 41.46 -8.53
C SER A 407 4.54 40.42 -8.23
N SER A 408 5.80 40.76 -8.48
CA SER A 408 6.94 39.89 -8.20
C SER A 408 7.15 39.64 -6.70
N GLN A 409 6.96 40.68 -5.84
CA GLN A 409 6.98 40.53 -4.39
C GLN A 409 5.91 39.55 -3.91
N SER A 410 4.67 39.67 -4.38
CA SER A 410 3.59 38.76 -4.02
C SER A 410 3.86 37.32 -4.48
N ASN A 411 4.46 37.16 -5.66
CA ASN A 411 4.86 35.83 -6.14
C ASN A 411 5.97 35.23 -5.27
N LEU A 412 6.97 36.01 -4.88
CA LEU A 412 8.04 35.55 -4.00
C LEU A 412 7.49 35.11 -2.63
N GLU A 413 6.60 35.90 -2.03
CA GLU A 413 5.95 35.54 -0.76
C GLU A 413 5.19 34.22 -0.87
N TYR A 414 4.48 34.00 -1.98
CA TYR A 414 3.79 32.75 -2.26
C TYR A 414 4.74 31.57 -2.39
N GLN A 415 5.85 31.70 -3.14
CA GLN A 415 6.85 30.65 -3.27
C GLN A 415 7.55 30.34 -1.91
N GLN A 416 7.78 31.36 -1.11
CA GLN A 416 8.31 31.17 0.26
C GLN A 416 7.34 30.36 1.14
N LEU A 417 6.02 30.63 1.02
CA LEU A 417 5.01 29.87 1.77
C LEU A 417 4.98 28.39 1.35
N ILE A 418 5.02 28.10 0.04
CA ILE A 418 5.09 26.75 -0.48
C ILE A 418 6.36 26.04 0.02
N MET A 419 7.51 26.74 -0.03
CA MET A 419 8.75 26.18 0.46
C MET A 419 8.71 25.89 1.96
N LYS A 420 8.15 26.79 2.78
CA LYS A 420 7.93 26.55 4.21
C LYS A 420 7.07 25.31 4.46
N GLN A 421 6.01 25.11 3.68
CA GLN A 421 5.17 23.91 3.77
C GLN A 421 5.96 22.62 3.44
N ALA A 422 6.87 22.68 2.49
CA ALA A 422 7.65 21.52 2.07
C ALA A 422 8.70 21.08 3.12
N ILE A 423 9.28 22.05 3.87
CA ILE A 423 10.41 21.83 4.79
C ILE A 423 10.03 21.81 6.27
N ALA A 424 8.81 22.22 6.63
CA ALA A 424 8.38 22.32 8.03
C ALA A 424 7.10 21.55 8.31
N ARG A 425 6.98 21.01 9.51
CA ARG A 425 5.75 20.37 10.02
C ARG A 425 4.78 21.37 10.64
N ASN A 426 5.31 22.27 11.46
CA ASN A 426 4.51 23.27 12.15
C ASN A 426 4.77 24.65 11.53
N LEU A 427 3.83 25.14 10.74
CA LEU A 427 3.86 26.48 10.16
C LEU A 427 3.40 27.57 11.15
N ASN A 428 2.79 27.20 12.29
CA ASN A 428 2.29 28.16 13.29
C ASN A 428 3.40 28.64 14.23
N ASP A 429 4.65 28.22 14.03
CA ASP A 429 5.79 28.77 14.77
C ASP A 429 5.99 30.23 14.35
N PRO A 430 5.85 31.21 15.29
CA PRO A 430 5.94 32.63 14.97
C PRO A 430 7.28 33.03 14.34
N VAL A 431 8.35 32.33 14.73
CA VAL A 431 9.70 32.59 14.19
C VAL A 431 9.77 32.20 12.73
N LEU A 432 9.23 31.02 12.38
CA LEU A 432 9.21 30.52 11.02
C LEU A 432 8.23 31.32 10.13
N THR A 433 7.06 31.68 10.66
CA THR A 433 6.04 32.38 9.89
C THR A 433 6.56 33.69 9.33
N ASN A 434 7.29 34.47 10.15
CA ASN A 434 7.80 35.78 9.78
C ASN A 434 9.17 35.75 9.08
N ALA A 435 9.88 34.62 9.11
CA ALA A 435 11.22 34.52 8.51
C ALA A 435 11.12 34.56 6.96
N GLN A 436 11.92 35.39 6.34
CA GLN A 436 12.11 35.40 4.89
C GLN A 436 13.10 34.31 4.48
N ILE A 437 12.83 33.62 3.38
CA ILE A 437 13.74 32.61 2.82
C ILE A 437 14.60 33.28 1.74
N ILE A 438 15.91 33.18 1.91
CA ILE A 438 16.90 33.65 0.94
C ILE A 438 17.59 32.40 0.37
N PRO A 439 17.36 32.05 -0.92
CA PRO A 439 18.09 30.96 -1.54
C PRO A 439 19.55 31.34 -1.75
N THR A 440 20.45 30.37 -1.47
CA THR A 440 21.89 30.60 -1.56
C THR A 440 22.51 30.11 -2.86
N ASP A 441 21.84 29.17 -3.53
CA ASP A 441 22.37 28.50 -4.71
C ASP A 441 21.90 29.17 -5.99
N ARG A 442 22.71 28.98 -7.05
CA ARG A 442 22.37 29.37 -8.41
C ARG A 442 22.36 28.13 -9.30
N VAL A 443 21.57 28.18 -10.37
CA VAL A 443 21.52 27.08 -11.33
C VAL A 443 22.91 26.86 -11.93
N ASP A 444 23.41 25.63 -11.79
CA ASP A 444 24.66 25.22 -12.45
C ASP A 444 24.36 24.74 -13.87
N LEU A 445 24.98 25.38 -14.85
CA LEU A 445 24.84 25.09 -16.28
C LEU A 445 25.93 24.14 -16.78
N SER A 446 26.80 23.62 -15.91
CA SER A 446 27.83 22.67 -16.33
C SER A 446 27.16 21.35 -16.82
N PRO A 447 27.67 20.76 -17.92
CA PRO A 447 27.13 19.50 -18.44
C PRO A 447 27.38 18.37 -17.44
N LEU A 448 26.33 17.63 -17.17
CA LEU A 448 26.39 16.43 -16.33
C LEU A 448 26.71 15.18 -17.17
N PRO A 449 27.28 14.13 -16.58
CA PRO A 449 27.58 12.88 -17.28
C PRO A 449 26.34 12.28 -17.97
N GLU A 450 25.17 12.31 -17.30
CA GLU A 450 23.89 11.79 -17.79
C GLU A 450 23.39 12.51 -19.04
N GLU A 451 23.79 13.78 -19.25
CA GLU A 451 23.44 14.50 -20.47
C GLU A 451 24.19 13.97 -21.69
N SER A 452 25.37 13.41 -21.48
CA SER A 452 26.20 12.83 -22.55
C SER A 452 25.91 11.35 -22.80
N GLU A 453 25.24 10.65 -21.86
CA GLU A 453 24.86 9.24 -22.01
C GLU A 453 23.87 9.02 -23.15
N SER A 454 23.94 7.84 -23.78
CA SER A 454 22.95 7.47 -24.80
C SER A 454 21.56 7.32 -24.21
N VAL A 455 20.53 7.59 -25.02
CA VAL A 455 19.12 7.41 -24.58
C VAL A 455 18.84 5.96 -24.16
N ASP A 456 19.41 4.99 -24.88
CA ASP A 456 19.21 3.58 -24.58
C ASP A 456 19.86 3.17 -23.25
N ASP A 457 21.01 3.71 -22.88
CA ASP A 457 21.67 3.46 -21.60
C ASP A 457 20.86 4.03 -20.44
N LEU A 458 20.33 5.24 -20.58
CA LEU A 458 19.44 5.87 -19.61
C LEU A 458 18.16 5.04 -19.42
N VAL A 459 17.56 4.55 -20.51
CA VAL A 459 16.37 3.68 -20.48
C VAL A 459 16.68 2.36 -19.76
N GLN A 460 17.83 1.74 -20.05
CA GLN A 460 18.23 0.49 -19.37
C GLN A 460 18.49 0.73 -17.88
N THR A 461 19.06 1.86 -17.52
CA THR A 461 19.25 2.25 -16.12
C THR A 461 17.91 2.46 -15.42
N ALA A 462 16.96 3.15 -16.07
CA ALA A 462 15.60 3.31 -15.56
C ALA A 462 14.90 1.97 -15.36
N PHE A 463 14.99 1.03 -16.31
CA PHE A 463 14.41 -0.30 -16.19
C PHE A 463 14.95 -1.12 -15.01
N LYS A 464 16.20 -0.90 -14.63
CA LYS A 464 16.83 -1.60 -13.49
C LYS A 464 16.50 -0.97 -12.14
N ARG A 465 16.24 0.34 -12.10
CA ARG A 465 16.22 1.12 -10.85
C ARG A 465 14.83 1.64 -10.45
N ARG A 466 13.89 1.77 -11.40
CA ARG A 466 12.56 2.36 -11.10
C ARG A 466 11.74 1.48 -10.18
N PRO A 467 11.26 2.04 -9.05
CA PRO A 467 10.45 1.31 -8.08
C PRO A 467 9.13 0.78 -8.67
N GLU A 468 8.56 1.49 -9.65
CA GLU A 468 7.28 1.12 -10.28
C GLU A 468 7.37 -0.22 -11.00
N LEU A 469 8.51 -0.51 -11.65
CA LEU A 469 8.74 -1.82 -12.30
C LEU A 469 8.90 -2.95 -11.29
N GLU A 470 9.59 -2.67 -10.18
CA GLU A 470 9.71 -3.61 -9.07
C GLU A 470 8.32 -3.92 -8.48
N GLN A 471 7.50 -2.91 -8.23
CA GLN A 471 6.13 -3.06 -7.73
C GLN A 471 5.27 -3.87 -8.71
N ALA A 472 5.31 -3.56 -10.01
CA ALA A 472 4.58 -4.29 -11.03
C ALA A 472 4.99 -5.77 -11.11
N THR A 473 6.31 -6.04 -11.00
CA THR A 473 6.85 -7.41 -10.99
C THR A 473 6.42 -8.18 -9.74
N LEU A 474 6.43 -7.54 -8.56
CA LEU A 474 5.96 -8.15 -7.31
C LEU A 474 4.46 -8.44 -7.37
N SER A 475 3.66 -7.52 -7.90
CA SER A 475 2.22 -7.72 -8.12
C SER A 475 1.95 -8.90 -9.05
N LEU A 476 2.70 -9.00 -10.16
CA LEU A 476 2.59 -10.13 -11.08
C LEU A 476 2.92 -11.47 -10.40
N LYS A 477 3.90 -11.50 -9.49
CA LYS A 477 4.22 -12.70 -8.69
C LYS A 477 3.08 -13.06 -7.72
N LYS A 478 2.42 -12.08 -7.13
CA LYS A 478 1.22 -12.28 -6.30
C LYS A 478 0.09 -12.90 -7.13
N ASP A 479 -0.21 -12.32 -8.30
CA ASP A 479 -1.24 -12.85 -9.20
C ASP A 479 -0.93 -14.30 -9.63
N GLN A 480 0.35 -14.65 -9.79
CA GLN A 480 0.77 -16.02 -10.06
C GLN A 480 0.48 -16.97 -8.88
N ILE A 481 0.66 -16.50 -7.65
CA ILE A 481 0.32 -17.27 -6.44
C ILE A 481 -1.19 -17.46 -6.37
N THR A 482 -1.95 -16.40 -6.55
CA THR A 482 -3.43 -16.40 -6.58
C THR A 482 -3.96 -17.36 -7.66
N LEU A 483 -3.39 -17.34 -8.87
CA LEU A 483 -3.75 -18.25 -9.95
C LEU A 483 -3.48 -19.72 -9.57
N ARG A 484 -2.36 -20.01 -8.91
CA ARG A 484 -2.08 -21.37 -8.40
C ARG A 484 -3.09 -21.79 -7.34
N GLY A 485 -3.45 -20.87 -6.43
CA GLY A 485 -4.49 -21.08 -5.43
C GLY A 485 -5.85 -21.40 -6.06
N ALA A 486 -6.25 -20.62 -7.05
CA ALA A 486 -7.49 -20.85 -7.79
C ALA A 486 -7.52 -22.21 -8.53
N ARG A 487 -6.39 -22.67 -9.06
CA ARG A 487 -6.28 -24.01 -9.67
C ARG A 487 -6.47 -25.12 -8.63
N ASN A 488 -5.94 -24.95 -7.42
CA ASN A 488 -6.17 -25.91 -6.34
C ASN A 488 -7.64 -25.96 -5.92
N GLY A 489 -8.33 -24.81 -5.98
CA GLY A 489 -9.77 -24.71 -5.71
C GLY A 489 -10.68 -25.50 -6.69
N LEU A 490 -10.16 -25.89 -7.86
CA LEU A 490 -10.90 -26.76 -8.81
C LEU A 490 -10.96 -28.22 -8.37
N LEU A 491 -10.08 -28.64 -7.46
CA LEU A 491 -10.01 -30.02 -7.01
C LEU A 491 -11.20 -30.34 -6.10
N PRO A 492 -11.66 -31.60 -6.06
CA PRO A 492 -12.64 -32.03 -5.06
C PRO A 492 -12.03 -31.97 -3.66
N ILE A 493 -12.89 -31.82 -2.66
CA ILE A 493 -12.49 -31.88 -1.26
C ILE A 493 -12.40 -33.35 -0.86
N VAL A 494 -11.23 -33.79 -0.42
CA VAL A 494 -10.99 -35.14 0.12
C VAL A 494 -10.21 -34.98 1.40
N ASP A 495 -10.87 -35.32 2.50
CA ASP A 495 -10.32 -35.21 3.84
C ASP A 495 -10.15 -36.59 4.43
N ALA A 496 -8.97 -36.91 4.91
CA ALA A 496 -8.75 -38.06 5.79
C ALA A 496 -8.84 -37.58 7.23
N TYR A 497 -9.54 -38.30 8.06
CA TYR A 497 -9.58 -38.01 9.46
C TYR A 497 -9.31 -39.26 10.31
N ALA A 498 -8.66 -39.05 11.43
CA ALA A 498 -8.48 -40.06 12.45
C ALA A 498 -8.89 -39.46 13.80
N PHE A 499 -9.57 -40.23 14.58
CA PHE A 499 -9.93 -39.78 15.92
C PHE A 499 -9.67 -40.88 16.95
N TYR A 500 -9.38 -40.40 18.15
CA TYR A 500 -9.36 -41.18 19.37
C TYR A 500 -10.28 -40.53 20.40
N GLY A 501 -11.20 -41.28 20.95
CA GLY A 501 -12.12 -40.83 21.97
C GLY A 501 -12.15 -41.79 23.11
N SER A 502 -12.66 -41.33 24.22
CA SER A 502 -13.00 -42.16 25.37
C SER A 502 -14.18 -41.55 26.09
N SER A 503 -15.03 -42.38 26.60
CA SER A 503 -16.18 -41.95 27.41
C SER A 503 -16.14 -42.55 28.81
N ALA A 504 -16.64 -41.84 29.78
CA ALA A 504 -16.76 -42.29 31.13
C ALA A 504 -18.11 -41.89 31.70
N LEU A 505 -18.65 -42.79 32.48
CA LEU A 505 -19.92 -42.62 33.17
C LEU A 505 -19.68 -42.71 34.65
N GLY A 506 -20.31 -41.83 35.42
CA GLY A 506 -20.25 -41.81 36.87
C GLY A 506 -21.57 -41.35 37.47
N GLY A 507 -21.63 -41.30 38.79
CA GLY A 507 -22.79 -40.81 39.49
C GLY A 507 -23.04 -41.54 40.79
N SER A 508 -24.12 -41.21 41.46
CA SER A 508 -24.63 -41.91 42.63
C SER A 508 -26.03 -42.42 42.32
N GLN A 509 -26.38 -43.56 42.93
CA GLN A 509 -27.72 -44.12 42.79
C GLN A 509 -28.76 -43.05 43.05
N SER A 510 -29.76 -42.94 42.17
CA SER A 510 -30.88 -42.02 42.34
C SER A 510 -31.71 -42.43 43.57
N PRO A 511 -32.06 -41.50 44.44
CA PRO A 511 -32.97 -41.81 45.57
C PRO A 511 -34.35 -42.25 45.09
N ASP A 512 -34.83 -41.80 43.95
CA ASP A 512 -36.09 -42.11 43.31
C ASP A 512 -36.02 -43.34 42.37
N CYS A 513 -34.91 -44.08 42.38
CA CYS A 513 -34.69 -45.20 41.47
C CYS A 513 -35.74 -46.27 41.60
N SER A 514 -36.38 -46.67 40.51
CA SER A 514 -37.41 -47.74 40.48
C SER A 514 -37.02 -48.82 39.45
N LEU A 515 -37.17 -50.09 39.87
CA LEU A 515 -37.02 -51.27 39.03
C LEU A 515 -38.39 -51.81 38.68
N GLY A 516 -38.75 -51.88 37.40
CA GLY A 516 -40.03 -52.32 36.91
C GLY A 516 -40.99 -51.20 36.55
N PHE A 517 -42.17 -51.53 36.05
CA PHE A 517 -43.19 -50.60 35.58
C PHE A 517 -44.53 -50.79 36.23
N GLY A 518 -45.24 -49.72 36.51
CA GLY A 518 -46.56 -49.70 37.05
C GLY A 518 -46.68 -50.33 38.47
N SER A 519 -47.68 -51.10 38.75
CA SER A 519 -47.93 -51.70 40.07
C SER A 519 -46.83 -52.67 40.58
N ASN A 520 -45.91 -53.09 39.71
CA ASN A 520 -44.74 -53.92 40.01
C ASN A 520 -43.46 -53.14 40.15
N ALA A 521 -43.51 -51.84 40.13
CA ALA A 521 -42.33 -50.98 40.35
C ALA A 521 -41.85 -51.11 41.79
N ALA A 522 -40.63 -51.59 41.97
CA ALA A 522 -39.99 -51.68 43.29
C ALA A 522 -38.85 -50.69 43.38
N GLN A 523 -38.72 -50.01 44.50
CA GLN A 523 -37.58 -49.09 44.71
C GLN A 523 -36.27 -49.87 44.68
N CYS A 524 -35.24 -49.28 44.03
CA CYS A 524 -33.92 -49.90 43.94
C CYS A 524 -33.33 -50.09 45.36
N PRO A 525 -32.90 -51.30 45.75
CA PRO A 525 -32.22 -51.50 47.04
C PRO A 525 -30.95 -50.59 47.09
N PRO A 526 -30.65 -50.03 48.28
CA PRO A 526 -29.40 -49.23 48.41
C PRO A 526 -28.17 -50.02 48.03
N GLY A 527 -27.30 -49.38 47.17
CA GLY A 527 -26.08 -50.03 46.70
C GLY A 527 -26.25 -50.94 45.49
N THR A 528 -27.45 -51.01 44.86
CA THR A 528 -27.66 -51.70 43.57
C THR A 528 -26.79 -51.13 42.48
N PHE A 529 -26.59 -49.78 42.43
CA PHE A 529 -25.73 -49.09 41.52
C PHE A 529 -24.56 -48.48 42.29
N PRO A 530 -23.28 -48.84 41.95
CA PRO A 530 -22.12 -48.34 42.66
C PRO A 530 -21.94 -46.83 42.46
N THR A 531 -21.60 -46.12 43.52
CA THR A 531 -21.27 -44.70 43.43
C THR A 531 -19.87 -44.55 42.77
N ILE A 532 -19.84 -43.85 41.64
CA ILE A 532 -18.61 -43.51 40.89
C ILE A 532 -18.41 -42.02 40.98
N HIS A 533 -17.40 -41.59 41.73
CA HIS A 533 -17.09 -40.17 41.91
C HIS A 533 -16.51 -39.56 40.64
N THR A 534 -16.62 -38.25 40.49
CA THR A 534 -16.10 -37.48 39.33
C THR A 534 -14.62 -37.73 39.06
N ALA A 535 -13.78 -37.84 40.10
CA ALA A 535 -12.35 -38.13 39.94
C ALA A 535 -12.12 -39.53 39.36
N THR A 536 -12.90 -40.53 39.77
CA THR A 536 -12.83 -41.88 39.22
C THR A 536 -13.34 -41.92 37.78
N ALA A 537 -14.43 -41.20 37.49
CA ALA A 537 -14.93 -41.07 36.12
C ALA A 537 -13.89 -40.42 35.19
N LEU A 538 -13.23 -39.34 35.60
CA LEU A 538 -12.16 -38.72 34.86
C LEU A 538 -10.92 -39.64 34.68
N ASN A 539 -10.58 -40.41 35.72
CA ASN A 539 -9.49 -41.39 35.61
C ASN A 539 -9.85 -42.51 34.60
N ASN A 540 -11.12 -42.97 34.63
CA ASN A 540 -11.61 -43.95 33.64
C ASN A 540 -11.63 -43.41 32.22
N LEU A 541 -11.72 -42.13 32.01
CA LEU A 541 -11.63 -41.49 30.72
C LEU A 541 -10.24 -41.70 30.07
N PHE A 542 -9.18 -41.73 30.89
CA PHE A 542 -7.79 -41.85 30.39
C PHE A 542 -7.21 -43.25 30.48
N ASN A 543 -7.87 -44.19 31.19
CA ASN A 543 -7.41 -45.59 31.31
C ASN A 543 -7.88 -46.49 30.16
N SER A 544 -8.48 -45.93 29.13
CA SER A 544 -8.99 -46.63 27.94
C SER A 544 -10.07 -47.69 28.20
N SER A 545 -10.80 -47.59 29.31
CA SER A 545 -11.84 -48.56 29.65
C SER A 545 -13.04 -48.52 28.68
N ALA A 546 -13.33 -47.38 28.07
CA ALA A 546 -14.36 -47.21 27.05
C ALA A 546 -13.83 -46.37 25.89
N SER A 547 -12.81 -46.89 25.19
CA SER A 547 -12.17 -46.19 24.08
C SER A 547 -12.99 -46.29 22.79
N ASP A 548 -13.04 -45.16 22.05
CA ASP A 548 -13.60 -45.06 20.72
C ASP A 548 -12.49 -44.56 19.79
N LYS A 549 -12.23 -45.26 18.70
CA LYS A 549 -11.17 -44.91 17.74
C LYS A 549 -11.60 -45.28 16.34
N GLY A 550 -11.33 -44.37 15.41
CA GLY A 550 -11.71 -44.59 14.05
C GLY A 550 -10.85 -43.75 13.08
N VAL A 551 -10.87 -44.23 11.88
CA VAL A 551 -10.31 -43.52 10.70
C VAL A 551 -11.36 -43.49 9.62
N GLY A 552 -11.38 -42.40 8.86
CA GLY A 552 -12.35 -42.28 7.77
C GLY A 552 -11.92 -41.27 6.74
N PHE A 553 -12.67 -41.23 5.67
CA PHE A 553 -12.51 -40.25 4.60
C PHE A 553 -13.84 -39.55 4.36
N ASN A 554 -13.77 -38.24 4.18
CA ASN A 554 -14.89 -37.43 3.73
C ASN A 554 -14.56 -36.94 2.32
N VAL A 555 -15.44 -37.27 1.35
CA VAL A 555 -15.25 -36.90 -0.04
C VAL A 555 -16.43 -36.02 -0.47
N THR A 556 -16.15 -34.76 -0.79
CA THR A 556 -17.13 -33.81 -1.29
C THR A 556 -16.79 -33.42 -2.71
N ILE A 557 -17.65 -33.78 -3.66
CA ILE A 557 -17.48 -33.50 -5.09
C ILE A 557 -18.59 -32.55 -5.53
N PRO A 558 -18.28 -31.27 -5.81
CA PRO A 558 -19.26 -30.32 -6.31
C PRO A 558 -19.63 -30.67 -7.77
N LEU A 559 -20.86 -31.09 -8.01
CA LEU A 559 -21.32 -31.51 -9.35
C LEU A 559 -21.33 -30.38 -10.40
N GLY A 560 -21.50 -29.13 -9.98
CA GLY A 560 -21.50 -27.95 -10.85
C GLY A 560 -20.18 -27.20 -10.91
N ASN A 561 -19.41 -27.16 -9.84
CA ASN A 561 -18.12 -26.48 -9.64
C ASN A 561 -17.95 -25.09 -10.31
N ARG A 562 -19.08 -24.38 -10.51
CA ARG A 562 -19.13 -23.14 -11.30
C ARG A 562 -18.37 -21.99 -10.63
N VAL A 563 -18.41 -21.92 -9.30
CA VAL A 563 -17.73 -20.88 -8.53
C VAL A 563 -16.22 -21.00 -8.70
N ALA A 564 -15.65 -22.19 -8.49
CA ALA A 564 -14.22 -22.41 -8.64
C ALA A 564 -13.74 -22.23 -10.09
N GLN A 565 -14.57 -22.64 -11.09
CA GLN A 565 -14.27 -22.39 -12.50
C GLN A 565 -14.26 -20.89 -12.82
N ALA A 566 -15.23 -20.13 -12.31
CA ALA A 566 -15.30 -18.69 -12.50
C ALA A 566 -14.11 -17.98 -11.83
N GLN A 567 -13.77 -18.36 -10.60
CA GLN A 567 -12.61 -17.82 -9.87
C GLN A 567 -11.30 -18.12 -10.59
N GLN A 568 -11.10 -19.34 -11.08
CA GLN A 568 -9.89 -19.71 -11.83
C GLN A 568 -9.78 -18.95 -13.16
N SER A 569 -10.89 -18.83 -13.91
CA SER A 569 -10.93 -18.07 -15.17
C SER A 569 -10.65 -16.60 -14.92
N ARG A 570 -11.22 -16.02 -13.87
CA ARG A 570 -10.97 -14.63 -13.45
C ARG A 570 -9.51 -14.43 -13.10
N ALA A 571 -8.93 -15.24 -12.22
CA ALA A 571 -7.53 -15.15 -11.84
C ALA A 571 -6.57 -15.27 -13.03
N GLN A 572 -6.93 -16.11 -14.03
CA GLN A 572 -6.15 -16.23 -15.26
C GLN A 572 -6.21 -14.97 -16.12
N LEU A 573 -7.39 -14.37 -16.24
CA LEU A 573 -7.59 -13.12 -17.00
C LEU A 573 -6.87 -11.95 -16.31
N GLU A 574 -6.97 -11.84 -14.99
CA GLU A 574 -6.26 -10.83 -14.18
C GLU A 574 -4.74 -10.96 -14.32
N TYR A 575 -4.20 -12.18 -14.26
CA TYR A 575 -2.79 -12.43 -14.51
C TYR A 575 -2.34 -12.00 -15.91
N ARG A 576 -3.14 -12.29 -16.96
CA ARG A 576 -2.85 -11.83 -18.33
C ARG A 576 -2.93 -10.33 -18.46
N GLN A 577 -3.91 -9.70 -17.81
CA GLN A 577 -4.03 -8.24 -17.77
C GLN A 577 -2.81 -7.60 -17.08
N ALA A 578 -2.33 -8.18 -15.98
CA ALA A 578 -1.12 -7.71 -15.29
C ALA A 578 0.13 -7.81 -16.16
N GLN A 579 0.26 -8.88 -16.95
CA GLN A 579 1.35 -9.02 -17.93
C GLN A 579 1.33 -7.89 -18.97
N LEU A 580 0.16 -7.59 -19.54
CA LEU A 580 0.01 -6.51 -20.53
C LEU A 580 0.31 -5.13 -19.91
N ARG A 581 -0.12 -4.91 -18.68
CA ARG A 581 0.18 -3.67 -17.94
C ARG A 581 1.69 -3.51 -17.69
N LEU A 582 2.39 -4.58 -17.38
CA LEU A 582 3.85 -4.54 -17.22
C LEU A 582 4.54 -4.12 -18.53
N GLU A 583 4.16 -4.70 -19.66
CA GLU A 583 4.69 -4.30 -20.98
C GLU A 583 4.33 -2.85 -21.34
N GLN A 584 3.11 -2.42 -21.04
CA GLN A 584 2.71 -1.03 -21.18
C GLN A 584 3.59 -0.10 -20.36
N LEU A 585 3.93 -0.48 -19.12
CA LEU A 585 4.79 0.30 -18.25
C LEU A 585 6.22 0.43 -18.81
N TYR A 586 6.80 -0.64 -19.35
CA TYR A 586 8.09 -0.55 -20.04
C TYR A 586 8.07 0.46 -21.19
N THR A 587 7.01 0.41 -22.02
CA THR A 587 6.84 1.36 -23.11
C THR A 587 6.69 2.79 -22.60
N GLN A 588 5.88 3.00 -21.58
CA GLN A 588 5.64 4.31 -20.98
C GLN A 588 6.92 4.91 -20.37
N ILE A 589 7.69 4.11 -19.64
CA ILE A 589 8.98 4.54 -19.06
C ILE A 589 9.95 4.95 -20.16
N ARG A 590 10.07 4.14 -21.22
CA ARG A 590 10.92 4.48 -22.36
C ARG A 590 10.51 5.84 -22.96
N MET A 591 9.21 6.03 -23.20
CA MET A 591 8.68 7.29 -23.73
C MET A 591 9.00 8.49 -22.82
N GLN A 592 8.81 8.34 -21.51
CA GLN A 592 9.09 9.39 -20.54
C GLN A 592 10.58 9.78 -20.55
N VAL A 593 11.49 8.81 -20.49
CA VAL A 593 12.94 9.06 -20.46
C VAL A 593 13.40 9.72 -21.79
N VAL A 594 12.90 9.23 -22.93
CA VAL A 594 13.22 9.81 -24.24
C VAL A 594 12.75 11.26 -24.32
N ASN A 595 11.50 11.52 -23.94
CA ASN A 595 10.92 12.87 -23.97
C ASN A 595 11.68 13.82 -23.05
N GLN A 596 12.00 13.39 -21.83
CA GLN A 596 12.72 14.22 -20.86
C GLN A 596 14.15 14.52 -21.30
N LYS A 597 14.81 13.56 -21.95
CA LYS A 597 16.13 13.83 -22.55
C LYS A 597 16.07 14.91 -23.66
N PHE A 598 15.03 14.85 -24.51
CA PHE A 598 14.83 15.89 -25.52
C PHE A 598 14.49 17.26 -24.91
N ALA A 599 13.63 17.28 -23.89
CA ALA A 599 13.31 18.52 -23.16
C ALA A 599 14.56 19.15 -22.58
N LEU A 600 15.40 18.38 -21.89
CA LEU A 600 16.66 18.87 -21.30
C LEU A 600 17.63 19.46 -22.33
N VAL A 601 17.78 18.82 -23.52
CA VAL A 601 18.62 19.34 -24.61
C VAL A 601 18.04 20.65 -25.14
N ASN A 602 16.73 20.74 -25.33
CA ASN A 602 16.07 21.97 -25.78
C ASN A 602 16.23 23.11 -24.76
N ASP A 603 16.02 22.81 -23.47
CA ASP A 603 16.14 23.82 -22.43
C ASP A 603 17.55 24.36 -22.29
N ARG A 604 18.54 23.50 -22.44
CA ARG A 604 19.93 23.92 -22.48
C ARG A 604 20.19 24.90 -23.64
N ALA A 605 19.68 24.58 -24.82
CA ALA A 605 19.79 25.47 -25.98
C ALA A 605 19.00 26.78 -25.76
N ALA A 606 17.83 26.71 -25.11
CA ALA A 606 17.05 27.88 -24.73
C ALA A 606 17.77 28.79 -23.74
N VAL A 607 18.46 28.22 -22.73
CA VAL A 607 19.28 28.99 -21.78
C VAL A 607 20.41 29.72 -22.53
N GLN A 608 21.13 29.01 -23.39
CA GLN A 608 22.23 29.65 -24.19
C GLN A 608 21.72 30.79 -25.08
N ALA A 609 20.56 30.59 -25.72
CA ALA A 609 19.95 31.62 -26.56
C ALA A 609 19.46 32.82 -25.71
N ALA A 610 18.86 32.57 -24.55
CA ALA A 610 18.40 33.63 -23.65
C ALA A 610 19.57 34.41 -23.04
N GLU A 611 20.67 33.75 -22.71
CA GLU A 611 21.91 34.38 -22.23
C GLU A 611 22.53 35.31 -23.31
N ALA A 612 22.62 34.84 -24.55
CA ALA A 612 23.08 35.65 -25.66
C ALA A 612 22.15 36.85 -25.89
N ALA A 613 20.82 36.66 -25.84
CA ALA A 613 19.85 37.73 -25.97
C ALA A 613 19.96 38.76 -24.83
N GLN A 614 20.15 38.34 -23.60
CA GLN A 614 20.37 39.22 -22.45
C GLN A 614 21.63 40.08 -22.63
N VAL A 615 22.76 39.46 -22.99
CA VAL A 615 24.02 40.18 -23.27
C VAL A 615 23.85 41.22 -24.40
N PHE A 616 23.14 40.85 -25.49
CA PHE A 616 22.85 41.75 -26.59
C PHE A 616 21.97 42.95 -26.15
N ASN A 617 20.90 42.71 -25.43
CA ASN A 617 20.01 43.76 -24.95
C ASN A 617 20.71 44.68 -23.93
N GLN A 618 21.58 44.11 -23.07
CA GLN A 618 22.41 44.90 -22.15
C GLN A 618 23.34 45.87 -22.93
N GLN A 619 24.04 45.36 -23.95
CA GLN A 619 24.90 46.18 -24.78
C GLN A 619 24.11 47.27 -25.55
N SER A 620 22.96 46.89 -26.10
CA SER A 620 22.06 47.82 -26.79
C SER A 620 21.59 48.96 -25.89
N LEU A 621 21.22 48.65 -24.65
CA LEU A 621 20.83 49.64 -23.64
C LEU A 621 22.01 50.59 -23.33
N ASP A 622 23.19 50.02 -23.10
CA ASP A 622 24.39 50.82 -22.77
C ASP A 622 24.80 51.73 -23.90
N ASP A 623 24.70 51.28 -25.16
CA ASP A 623 24.97 52.09 -26.33
C ASP A 623 23.90 53.17 -26.55
N GLU A 624 22.63 52.89 -26.32
CA GLU A 624 21.58 53.89 -26.43
C GLU A 624 21.67 54.95 -25.33
N ARG A 625 22.11 54.58 -24.12
CA ARG A 625 22.45 55.54 -23.06
C ARG A 625 23.62 56.45 -23.42
N LYS A 626 24.67 55.93 -24.11
CA LYS A 626 25.75 56.75 -24.61
C LYS A 626 25.28 57.72 -25.68
N LYS A 627 24.45 57.29 -26.63
CA LYS A 627 23.84 58.15 -27.66
C LYS A 627 22.97 59.25 -27.05
N LEU A 628 22.16 58.93 -26.02
CA LEU A 628 21.36 59.91 -25.32
C LEU A 628 22.23 61.00 -24.68
N LYS A 629 23.36 60.64 -24.03
CA LYS A 629 24.32 61.59 -23.45
C LYS A 629 24.92 62.51 -24.50
N LEU A 630 25.04 62.06 -25.75
CA LEU A 630 25.59 62.84 -26.89
C LEU A 630 24.46 63.61 -27.63
N GLY A 631 23.21 63.52 -27.17
CA GLY A 631 22.08 64.16 -27.86
C GLY A 631 21.62 63.45 -29.15
N ALA A 632 22.10 62.25 -29.43
CA ALA A 632 21.80 61.48 -30.66
C ALA A 632 20.69 60.44 -30.46
N SER A 633 20.02 60.39 -29.28
CA SER A 633 18.89 59.52 -29.00
C SER A 633 17.88 60.22 -28.11
N THR A 634 16.71 59.56 -27.85
CA THR A 634 15.62 60.03 -27.00
C THR A 634 15.48 59.17 -25.76
N THR A 635 14.97 59.74 -24.67
CA THR A 635 14.64 58.99 -23.42
C THR A 635 13.66 57.86 -23.67
N ALA A 636 12.70 58.04 -24.61
CA ALA A 636 11.75 57.01 -25.02
C ALA A 636 12.46 55.72 -25.57
N LEU A 637 13.51 55.90 -26.38
CA LEU A 637 14.30 54.78 -26.91
C LEU A 637 15.12 54.07 -25.81
N VAL A 638 15.72 54.83 -24.90
CA VAL A 638 16.42 54.25 -23.74
C VAL A 638 15.47 53.45 -22.87
N LEU A 639 14.26 53.95 -22.57
CA LEU A 639 13.26 53.22 -21.85
C LEU A 639 12.77 51.97 -22.59
N GLN A 640 12.69 52.05 -23.95
CA GLN A 640 12.37 50.87 -24.77
C GLN A 640 13.47 49.80 -24.67
N GLN A 641 14.75 50.17 -24.75
CA GLN A 641 15.84 49.20 -24.58
C GLN A 641 15.92 48.66 -23.15
N ALA A 642 15.61 49.47 -22.14
CA ALA A 642 15.51 48.98 -20.74
C ALA A 642 14.38 47.94 -20.58
N ARG A 643 13.23 48.14 -21.21
CA ARG A 643 12.14 47.11 -21.21
C ARG A 643 12.55 45.85 -21.96
N ASN A 644 13.23 45.96 -23.11
CA ASN A 644 13.75 44.83 -23.86
C ASN A 644 14.73 44.00 -23.00
N LEU A 645 15.61 44.67 -22.26
CA LEU A 645 16.50 44.02 -21.31
C LEU A 645 15.76 43.33 -20.20
N ALA A 646 14.75 43.97 -19.59
CA ALA A 646 13.95 43.38 -18.54
C ALA A 646 13.23 42.10 -19.03
N VAL A 647 12.68 42.10 -20.25
CA VAL A 647 12.09 40.89 -20.87
C VAL A 647 13.16 39.84 -21.15
N ALA A 648 14.37 40.21 -21.56
CA ALA A 648 15.46 39.25 -21.76
C ALA A 648 15.95 38.63 -20.44
N ASP A 649 16.01 39.42 -19.36
CA ASP A 649 16.30 38.93 -17.99
C ASP A 649 15.25 37.92 -17.55
N ASP A 650 13.93 38.22 -17.70
CA ASP A 650 12.84 37.33 -17.34
C ASP A 650 12.89 36.01 -18.12
N ASN A 651 13.18 36.08 -19.44
CA ASN A 651 13.34 34.90 -20.27
C ASN A 651 14.55 34.05 -19.83
N LEU A 652 15.65 34.67 -19.47
CA LEU A 652 16.82 33.95 -18.98
C LEU A 652 16.55 33.24 -17.64
N ILE A 653 15.95 33.95 -16.69
CA ILE A 653 15.58 33.39 -15.38
C ILE A 653 14.61 32.21 -15.56
N SER A 654 13.61 32.38 -16.44
CA SER A 654 12.63 31.31 -16.72
C SER A 654 13.27 30.10 -17.38
N ALA A 655 14.18 30.31 -18.37
CA ALA A 655 14.89 29.23 -19.06
C ALA A 655 15.82 28.47 -18.10
N GLN A 656 16.56 29.17 -17.23
CA GLN A 656 17.39 28.54 -16.21
C GLN A 656 16.60 27.71 -15.24
N ALA A 657 15.43 28.21 -14.77
CA ALA A 657 14.55 27.48 -13.88
C ALA A 657 13.92 26.25 -14.57
N ALA A 658 13.56 26.34 -15.86
CA ALA A 658 13.06 25.21 -16.63
C ALA A 658 14.14 24.13 -16.76
N TYR A 659 15.34 24.49 -17.17
CA TYR A 659 16.48 23.57 -17.29
C TYR A 659 16.77 22.84 -15.96
N ALA A 660 16.78 23.56 -14.84
CA ALA A 660 17.04 22.97 -13.52
C ALA A 660 15.96 21.95 -13.13
N ARG A 661 14.69 22.28 -13.39
CA ARG A 661 13.56 21.37 -13.13
C ARG A 661 13.57 20.13 -14.02
N ASP A 662 13.81 20.31 -15.31
CA ASP A 662 13.85 19.20 -16.26
C ASP A 662 15.04 18.27 -16.00
N ARG A 663 16.14 18.82 -15.50
CA ARG A 663 17.28 18.04 -14.99
C ARG A 663 16.90 17.19 -13.78
N ALA A 664 16.24 17.76 -12.80
CA ALA A 664 15.77 17.06 -11.62
C ALA A 664 14.77 15.95 -11.99
N GLU A 665 13.87 16.23 -12.93
CA GLU A 665 12.90 15.26 -13.43
C GLU A 665 13.57 14.09 -14.16
N LEU A 666 14.63 14.33 -14.93
CA LEU A 666 15.41 13.27 -15.56
C LEU A 666 16.00 12.33 -14.51
N PHE A 667 16.59 12.84 -13.42
CA PHE A 667 17.10 12.01 -12.33
C PHE A 667 16.02 11.19 -11.66
N GLN A 668 14.83 11.77 -11.45
CA GLN A 668 13.68 11.04 -10.92
C GLN A 668 13.23 9.94 -11.89
N LEU A 669 13.11 10.22 -13.19
CA LEU A 669 12.67 9.27 -14.20
C LEU A 669 13.65 8.11 -14.40
N VAL A 670 14.94 8.35 -14.23
CA VAL A 670 15.97 7.30 -14.23
C VAL A 670 16.12 6.63 -12.86
N ALA A 671 15.50 7.20 -11.81
CA ALA A 671 15.59 6.78 -10.41
C ALA A 671 17.02 6.84 -9.84
N THR A 672 17.81 7.82 -10.27
CA THR A 672 19.18 8.09 -9.80
C THR A 672 19.25 9.20 -8.74
N THR A 673 18.17 9.93 -8.49
CA THR A 673 18.11 11.09 -7.56
C THR A 673 18.74 10.81 -6.20
N LEU A 674 18.45 9.64 -5.59
CA LEU A 674 18.96 9.31 -4.25
C LEU A 674 20.48 9.13 -4.25
N GLU A 675 21.02 8.50 -5.29
CA GLU A 675 22.46 8.28 -5.44
C GLU A 675 23.16 9.60 -5.79
N HIS A 676 22.54 10.40 -6.64
CA HIS A 676 23.04 11.69 -7.07
C HIS A 676 23.24 12.65 -5.90
N TYR A 677 22.30 12.69 -4.96
CA TYR A 677 22.38 13.53 -3.75
C TYR A 677 22.98 12.79 -2.54
N GLY A 678 23.37 11.53 -2.65
CA GLY A 678 23.92 10.73 -1.55
C GLY A 678 22.91 10.48 -0.43
N ILE A 679 21.62 10.42 -0.75
CA ILE A 679 20.54 10.22 0.26
C ILE A 679 20.48 8.75 0.66
N ASN A 680 20.64 8.51 1.98
CA ASN A 680 20.50 7.18 2.54
C ASN A 680 19.02 6.87 2.84
N MET A 681 18.52 5.75 2.32
CA MET A 681 17.15 5.30 2.56
C MET A 681 16.86 5.01 4.04
N GLN A 682 17.84 4.60 4.83
CA GLN A 682 17.64 4.39 6.27
C GLN A 682 17.38 5.71 7.00
N ASP A 683 18.09 6.76 6.65
CA ASP A 683 17.87 8.09 7.21
C ASP A 683 16.44 8.58 6.87
N ALA A 684 16.02 8.37 5.63
CA ALA A 684 14.66 8.69 5.21
C ALA A 684 13.58 7.91 5.99
N THR A 685 13.85 6.65 6.38
CA THR A 685 12.89 5.86 7.17
C THR A 685 12.83 6.27 8.64
N VAL A 686 13.96 6.59 9.24
CA VAL A 686 14.02 7.02 10.66
C VAL A 686 13.57 8.47 10.82
N GLY A 687 13.77 9.30 9.80
CA GLY A 687 13.43 10.73 9.84
C GLY A 687 14.47 11.61 10.49
N THR A 688 15.70 11.14 10.57
CA THR A 688 16.87 11.90 11.02
C THR A 688 18.00 11.68 10.03
N VAL A 689 18.47 12.74 9.39
CA VAL A 689 19.51 12.67 8.37
C VAL A 689 20.87 12.65 9.07
N SER A 690 21.64 11.58 8.87
CA SER A 690 22.97 11.40 9.45
C SER A 690 24.06 12.15 8.68
N ALA A 691 23.97 12.17 7.35
CA ALA A 691 24.87 12.90 6.48
C ALA A 691 24.06 13.82 5.58
N GLN A 692 24.47 15.09 5.50
CA GLN A 692 23.79 16.07 4.65
C GLN A 692 23.92 15.68 3.17
N PRO A 693 22.84 15.75 2.36
CA PRO A 693 22.89 15.50 0.94
C PRO A 693 23.92 16.39 0.25
N VAL A 694 24.66 15.82 -0.68
CA VAL A 694 25.66 16.55 -1.46
C VAL A 694 25.06 16.89 -2.79
N VAL A 695 24.99 18.17 -3.15
CA VAL A 695 24.53 18.63 -4.45
C VAL A 695 25.73 18.74 -5.39
N PRO A 696 25.87 17.87 -6.40
CA PRO A 696 26.97 17.96 -7.35
C PRO A 696 26.93 19.28 -8.13
N GLY A 697 28.07 19.89 -8.35
CA GLY A 697 28.19 21.16 -9.05
C GLY A 697 28.04 22.42 -8.17
N LEU A 698 27.39 22.30 -7.02
CA LEU A 698 27.34 23.41 -6.07
C LEU A 698 28.51 23.27 -5.09
N ARG A 699 29.42 24.26 -5.10
CA ARG A 699 30.46 24.32 -4.07
C ARG A 699 29.76 24.57 -2.72
N PRO A 700 29.99 23.75 -1.68
CA PRO A 700 29.45 24.05 -0.38
C PRO A 700 29.91 25.47 -0.01
N ALA A 701 28.97 26.33 0.36
CA ALA A 701 29.29 27.65 0.87
C ALA A 701 30.33 27.47 1.97
N LYS A 702 31.53 28.05 1.84
CA LYS A 702 32.51 28.05 2.92
C LYS A 702 31.76 28.57 4.15
N PRO A 703 31.77 27.83 5.28
CA PRO A 703 31.14 28.34 6.49
C PRO A 703 31.70 29.73 6.70
N SER A 704 30.84 30.74 6.70
CA SER A 704 31.20 32.10 7.00
C SER A 704 31.89 32.03 8.35
N LYS A 705 33.18 32.42 8.42
CA LYS A 705 33.85 32.60 9.70
C LYS A 705 32.98 33.60 10.45
N VAL A 706 32.23 33.11 11.42
CA VAL A 706 31.55 33.96 12.38
C VAL A 706 32.64 34.88 12.91
N PRO A 707 32.51 36.22 12.82
CA PRO A 707 33.46 37.11 13.44
C PRO A 707 33.45 36.78 14.95
N THR A 708 34.49 36.21 15.43
CA THR A 708 34.71 36.06 16.89
C THR A 708 34.63 37.46 17.49
N MET A 709 33.54 37.73 18.22
CA MET A 709 33.46 38.93 19.04
C MET A 709 34.71 38.97 19.96
N PRO A 710 35.40 40.08 20.01
CA PRO A 710 36.50 40.22 20.96
C PRO A 710 35.92 40.05 22.39
N SER A 711 36.51 39.14 23.12
CA SER A 711 36.25 38.93 24.54
C SER A 711 36.23 40.26 25.27
N PRO A 712 35.20 40.59 26.11
CA PRO A 712 35.23 41.80 26.89
C PRO A 712 36.41 41.70 27.86
N GLY A 713 37.42 42.57 27.62
CA GLY A 713 38.61 42.68 28.45
C GLY A 713 38.22 42.90 29.91
N GLY A 714 38.78 42.08 30.78
CA GLY A 714 38.66 42.24 32.20
C GLY A 714 39.15 43.63 32.62
N MET A 715 38.29 44.42 33.24
CA MET A 715 38.71 45.52 34.10
C MET A 715 39.07 44.92 35.47
N GLN A 716 40.30 45.10 35.83
CA GLN A 716 40.74 45.05 37.21
C GLN A 716 40.12 46.20 38.03
#